data_ba6324a5166c9fa7ce21cdebc6e76a9e
#
_entry.id   ba6324a5166c9fa7ce21cdebc6e76a9e
#
_cell.length_a   1.000
_cell.length_b   1.000
_cell.length_c   1.000
_cell.angle_alpha   90.00
_cell.angle_beta   90.00
_cell.angle_gamma   90.00
#
_symmetry.space_group_name_H-M   'P 1'
#
loop_
_entity.id
_entity.type
_entity.pdbx_description
1 polymer ?
#
loop_
_entity_poly.entity_id
_entity_poly.type
_entity_poly.pdbx_seq_one_letter_code
_entity_poly.pdbx_strand_id
1 'polypeptide(L)'
;MSIIDVLSSNESFSDLISILQKSDLIDYVNTLENVTFLAPINSAFANHDIKRGSKMSMDELNRFIIDEPIFRDYINGISILSTLNNQGSPFLEGFQIPILLDHHIEPDENGELIKEVYFIENANVISNDTYLSTIDSIVLTIDDLLIDPKESICTYFLNSLNRNTGNEHFKLFSSLLISDNSCQYYQFSNTTILLPSDNSLHLTPVERKYLLNIRGLNDKSLLLSNFILPGIIGGNLYNKTIETTNMNNEVLEISSSELGDELIINNEIHSSASNYLLSDGIIHYFNHPIYNYSTNDNFPVFTPRKYLIGLQYEEFVDEIDFRQLSSLIDDNSINQTILVSNDYYQITENLQNRIKYHFIEGNDSINLTNTNYKLLTSKLCYNEDGEKFCQKIKLEKSSSDPDKLLLNSNIEILNKQPYIIGNSSIYILDDDITIPNKLQIALASELTGHSKSIEFFKKFGLLKSLSKGNDEVYTIFFPSSKLWNGLDLVLDYLLKNDNSLKLILENFIIKGSLIYHDFDDVNKTCTTYSDNEIIISKIDDDVENDITVLQIDDKTFEISFDDEILYSNGVVHPINDNLIYPDNIEITTSDLLNIQDSNEFLNILDKLNLSSYIHDNSYSIMLPTTKSLFQENITHLLSDIKYLENFAKLHILPPGSLNDIINCYNENGTSTLIPTLLNNTHLTCRQLESGDMMLSITEGSKNEIRILRKGLTIPETEVLSGILLIDRPINPIWLNKSNNKLYLHLPLFSIFLGILIGALFVILLVTFFLLTFDTSKNNKGFNGGNNNNDDNIRIVNVNEATPLLNDNMIDEDDDFGDTFDAEEDNNYNEHFNEQFDNLDEYNKQNDNNKSTSLNSGKSLRTELNNARVPKIKKYNTFDSNYSTNALAEPIDMKFNQV
;
A
#
# COMPACT_ATOMS: atom_id res chain seq x y z
N MET A 1 -51.83 65.85 24.25
CA MET A 1 -52.28 64.49 24.60
C MET A 1 -51.00 63.68 24.63
N SER A 2 -50.68 63.08 25.74
CA SER A 2 -49.49 62.18 25.88
C SER A 2 -49.87 60.71 25.62
N ILE A 3 -48.85 59.89 25.49
CA ILE A 3 -49.06 58.42 25.36
C ILE A 3 -49.88 57.89 26.57
N ILE A 4 -49.56 58.35 27.76
CA ILE A 4 -50.29 57.93 28.98
C ILE A 4 -51.73 58.39 28.94
N ASP A 5 -52.09 59.58 28.38
CA ASP A 5 -53.46 60.05 28.25
C ASP A 5 -54.32 59.09 27.39
N VAL A 6 -53.70 58.55 26.27
CA VAL A 6 -54.33 57.58 25.43
C VAL A 6 -54.55 56.25 26.16
N LEU A 7 -53.48 55.71 26.80
CA LEU A 7 -53.60 54.48 27.58
C LEU A 7 -54.64 54.58 28.69
N SER A 8 -54.71 55.73 29.40
CA SER A 8 -55.63 55.95 30.51
C SER A 8 -57.08 56.12 30.07
N SER A 9 -57.33 56.50 28.83
CA SER A 9 -58.66 56.64 28.23
C SER A 9 -59.36 55.33 27.87
N ASN A 10 -58.68 54.25 27.87
CA ASN A 10 -59.15 52.93 27.41
C ASN A 10 -58.88 51.82 28.48
N GLU A 11 -60.00 51.24 29.01
CA GLU A 11 -59.98 50.20 30.06
C GLU A 11 -59.14 48.95 29.64
N SER A 12 -58.96 48.71 28.35
CA SER A 12 -58.14 47.58 27.81
C SER A 12 -56.68 47.66 28.22
N PHE A 13 -56.18 48.87 28.65
CA PHE A 13 -54.76 49.07 29.06
C PHE A 13 -54.59 49.18 30.58
N SER A 14 -55.63 48.87 31.35
CA SER A 14 -55.60 49.08 32.84
C SER A 14 -54.44 48.28 33.50
N ASP A 15 -54.07 47.06 32.95
CA ASP A 15 -52.96 46.30 33.49
C ASP A 15 -51.60 46.89 33.12
N LEU A 16 -51.46 47.39 31.92
CA LEU A 16 -50.24 48.05 31.44
C LEU A 16 -50.00 49.31 32.32
N ILE A 17 -51.01 50.17 32.52
CA ILE A 17 -50.92 51.33 33.35
C ILE A 17 -50.52 50.96 34.78
N SER A 18 -51.14 49.96 35.34
CA SER A 18 -50.82 49.52 36.71
C SER A 18 -49.38 49.02 36.82
N ILE A 19 -48.83 48.34 35.77
CA ILE A 19 -47.44 47.92 35.69
C ILE A 19 -46.50 49.11 35.58
N LEU A 20 -46.79 50.10 34.71
CA LEU A 20 -46.02 51.33 34.55
C LEU A 20 -45.98 52.16 35.85
N GLN A 21 -47.10 52.23 36.52
CA GLN A 21 -47.18 52.94 37.81
C GLN A 21 -46.33 52.32 38.90
N LYS A 22 -46.39 51.00 39.03
CA LYS A 22 -45.58 50.26 40.03
C LYS A 22 -44.07 50.15 39.68
N SER A 23 -43.75 50.37 38.47
CA SER A 23 -42.37 50.36 37.97
C SER A 23 -41.72 51.77 37.94
N ASP A 24 -42.49 52.78 38.32
CA ASP A 24 -42.12 54.25 38.28
C ASP A 24 -41.72 54.67 36.83
N LEU A 25 -42.36 54.09 35.80
CA LEU A 25 -42.08 54.39 34.40
C LEU A 25 -43.05 55.40 33.75
N ILE A 26 -44.06 55.88 34.43
CA ILE A 26 -45.05 56.82 33.90
C ILE A 26 -44.36 58.11 33.42
N ASP A 27 -43.45 58.69 34.23
CA ASP A 27 -42.74 59.92 33.86
C ASP A 27 -41.85 59.68 32.62
N TYR A 28 -41.19 58.58 32.51
CA TYR A 28 -40.40 58.20 31.33
C TYR A 28 -41.28 58.10 30.05
N VAL A 29 -42.40 57.47 30.10
CA VAL A 29 -43.29 57.32 28.91
C VAL A 29 -43.81 58.72 28.53
N ASN A 30 -44.03 59.63 29.46
CA ASN A 30 -44.48 61.01 29.18
C ASN A 30 -43.37 61.87 28.52
N THR A 31 -42.11 61.53 28.63
CA THR A 31 -40.99 62.19 27.94
C THR A 31 -40.75 61.69 26.48
N LEU A 32 -41.44 60.70 26.09
CA LEU A 32 -41.27 60.11 24.76
C LEU A 32 -41.91 60.95 23.66
N GLU A 33 -41.09 61.25 22.63
CA GLU A 33 -41.51 61.99 21.43
C GLU A 33 -40.95 61.34 20.22
N ASN A 34 -41.64 61.45 19.08
CA ASN A 34 -41.23 60.87 17.75
C ASN A 34 -41.04 59.38 17.79
N VAL A 35 -41.94 58.65 18.45
CA VAL A 35 -41.89 57.13 18.61
C VAL A 35 -43.21 56.48 18.25
N THR A 36 -43.15 55.18 17.96
CA THR A 36 -44.37 54.33 17.95
C THR A 36 -44.39 53.52 19.24
N PHE A 37 -45.44 53.64 20.01
CA PHE A 37 -45.65 52.88 21.24
C PHE A 37 -46.60 51.72 21.02
N LEU A 38 -46.09 50.47 21.20
CA LEU A 38 -46.87 49.30 21.12
C LEU A 38 -47.53 48.99 22.44
N ALA A 39 -48.86 49.09 22.48
CA ALA A 39 -49.64 49.00 23.73
C ALA A 39 -50.33 47.61 23.83
N PRO A 40 -49.78 46.65 24.66
CA PRO A 40 -50.44 45.38 24.90
C PRO A 40 -51.76 45.59 25.69
N ILE A 41 -52.82 44.85 25.27
CA ILE A 41 -54.10 44.84 26.01
C ILE A 41 -54.01 43.90 27.21
N ASN A 42 -55.00 44.04 28.14
CA ASN A 42 -55.06 43.25 29.37
C ASN A 42 -55.03 41.73 29.15
N SER A 43 -55.61 41.21 28.02
CA SER A 43 -55.56 39.79 27.67
C SER A 43 -54.14 39.34 27.35
N ALA A 44 -53.27 40.19 26.79
CA ALA A 44 -51.86 39.87 26.51
C ALA A 44 -51.12 39.50 27.81
N PHE A 45 -51.29 40.28 28.85
CA PHE A 45 -50.71 40.00 30.16
C PHE A 45 -51.28 38.74 30.82
N ALA A 46 -52.58 38.52 30.64
CA ALA A 46 -53.23 37.34 31.17
C ALA A 46 -52.75 36.05 30.50
N ASN A 47 -52.53 36.05 29.18
CA ASN A 47 -51.98 34.92 28.38
C ASN A 47 -50.57 34.48 28.85
N HIS A 48 -49.81 35.41 29.42
CA HIS A 48 -48.48 35.14 29.94
C HIS A 48 -48.40 35.05 31.48
N ASP A 49 -49.55 34.86 32.16
CA ASP A 49 -49.63 34.78 33.63
C ASP A 49 -49.05 36.00 34.39
N ILE A 50 -48.95 37.16 33.75
CA ILE A 50 -48.43 38.39 34.35
C ILE A 50 -49.54 39.04 35.12
N LYS A 51 -49.41 39.13 36.44
CA LYS A 51 -50.40 39.67 37.35
C LYS A 51 -50.42 41.17 37.27
N ARG A 52 -51.62 41.73 37.39
CA ARG A 52 -51.82 43.19 37.54
C ARG A 52 -50.94 43.74 38.65
N GLY A 53 -50.10 44.67 38.26
CA GLY A 53 -49.12 45.36 39.16
C GLY A 53 -47.84 44.59 39.41
N SER A 54 -47.47 43.62 38.52
CA SER A 54 -46.09 43.22 38.39
C SER A 54 -45.17 44.36 38.05
N LYS A 55 -43.81 44.22 38.27
CA LYS A 55 -42.85 45.26 37.87
C LYS A 55 -42.32 44.89 36.50
N MET A 56 -42.09 45.90 35.67
CA MET A 56 -41.40 45.85 34.37
C MET A 56 -40.15 46.68 34.45
N SER A 57 -39.06 46.22 33.93
CA SER A 57 -37.83 47.01 33.79
C SER A 57 -37.95 48.05 32.66
N MET A 58 -37.07 49.02 32.65
CA MET A 58 -37.02 50.02 31.58
C MET A 58 -36.70 49.41 30.24
N ASP A 59 -35.80 48.40 30.24
CA ASP A 59 -35.38 47.73 29.03
C ASP A 59 -36.49 46.84 28.43
N GLU A 60 -37.28 46.16 29.30
CA GLU A 60 -38.47 45.42 28.86
C GLU A 60 -39.52 46.38 28.27
N LEU A 61 -39.69 47.59 28.81
CA LEU A 61 -40.57 48.56 28.24
C LEU A 61 -40.07 49.11 26.91
N ASN A 62 -38.76 49.40 26.81
CA ASN A 62 -38.15 49.92 25.59
C ASN A 62 -38.29 48.95 24.37
N ARG A 63 -38.52 47.70 24.61
CA ARG A 63 -38.86 46.72 23.55
C ARG A 63 -40.19 47.04 22.86
N PHE A 64 -41.15 47.64 23.55
CA PHE A 64 -42.46 48.07 23.04
C PHE A 64 -42.45 49.48 22.43
N ILE A 65 -41.25 50.10 22.25
CA ILE A 65 -41.13 51.42 21.73
C ILE A 65 -40.24 51.43 20.51
N ILE A 66 -40.80 51.71 19.34
CA ILE A 66 -40.06 51.84 18.08
C ILE A 66 -39.54 53.27 17.98
N ASP A 67 -38.31 53.47 17.57
CA ASP A 67 -37.56 54.71 17.52
C ASP A 67 -37.97 55.61 16.33
N GLU A 68 -39.24 55.48 15.85
CA GLU A 68 -39.83 56.33 14.79
C GLU A 68 -41.35 56.22 14.82
N PRO A 69 -42.09 57.23 14.35
CA PRO A 69 -43.53 57.18 14.18
C PRO A 69 -43.86 56.39 12.90
N ILE A 70 -44.55 55.27 13.06
CA ILE A 70 -44.88 54.39 11.94
C ILE A 70 -46.40 54.35 11.72
N PHE A 71 -46.82 54.79 10.55
CA PHE A 71 -48.19 54.68 10.11
C PHE A 71 -48.43 53.35 9.37
N ARG A 72 -49.50 52.64 9.70
CA ARG A 72 -49.80 51.34 9.07
C ARG A 72 -49.94 51.41 7.52
N ASP A 73 -50.54 52.53 7.06
CA ASP A 73 -50.74 52.75 5.64
C ASP A 73 -49.45 52.85 4.80
N TYR A 74 -48.28 53.03 5.44
CA TYR A 74 -46.95 53.12 4.80
C TYR A 74 -46.15 51.84 4.86
N ILE A 75 -46.68 50.79 5.55
CA ILE A 75 -46.03 49.53 5.67
C ILE A 75 -46.53 48.60 4.55
N ASN A 76 -45.66 48.09 3.78
CA ASN A 76 -45.95 47.10 2.77
C ASN A 76 -44.99 45.90 2.91
N GLY A 77 -45.52 44.72 3.21
CA GLY A 77 -44.73 43.53 3.48
C GLY A 77 -43.97 43.57 4.81
N ILE A 78 -42.78 42.88 4.82
CA ILE A 78 -41.98 42.73 6.04
C ILE A 78 -41.06 43.94 6.24
N SER A 79 -41.09 44.55 7.39
CA SER A 79 -40.22 45.69 7.78
C SER A 79 -39.45 45.35 9.05
N ILE A 80 -38.16 45.71 9.09
CA ILE A 80 -37.32 45.60 10.31
C ILE A 80 -37.16 46.98 10.89
N LEU A 81 -37.55 47.14 12.11
CA LEU A 81 -37.63 48.42 12.81
C LEU A 81 -36.79 48.39 14.09
N SER A 82 -36.10 49.47 14.37
CA SER A 82 -35.32 49.63 15.61
C SER A 82 -36.20 49.97 16.80
N THR A 83 -35.96 49.36 17.96
CA THR A 83 -36.62 49.70 19.24
C THR A 83 -35.70 50.50 20.11
N LEU A 84 -36.22 51.15 21.16
CA LEU A 84 -35.41 51.81 22.16
C LEU A 84 -34.69 50.86 23.13
N ASN A 85 -34.84 49.54 22.98
CA ASN A 85 -34.13 48.57 23.79
C ASN A 85 -32.68 48.42 23.35
N ASN A 86 -31.73 48.88 24.18
CA ASN A 86 -30.30 48.89 23.90
C ASN A 86 -29.51 47.70 24.49
N GLN A 87 -30.19 46.69 25.07
CA GLN A 87 -29.55 45.58 25.76
C GLN A 87 -29.27 44.35 24.90
N GLY A 88 -29.08 44.53 23.59
CA GLY A 88 -28.93 43.41 22.63
C GLY A 88 -27.69 42.55 22.79
N SER A 89 -26.62 43.07 23.32
CA SER A 89 -25.40 42.32 23.54
C SER A 89 -24.69 42.73 24.81
N PRO A 90 -24.25 41.81 25.67
CA PRO A 90 -23.48 42.15 26.88
C PRO A 90 -22.10 42.75 26.55
N PHE A 91 -21.70 42.80 25.26
CA PHE A 91 -20.37 43.24 24.80
C PHE A 91 -20.38 44.60 24.07
N LEU A 92 -21.55 45.14 23.70
CA LEU A 92 -21.63 46.39 22.91
C LEU A 92 -22.75 47.29 23.42
N GLU A 93 -22.34 48.34 24.09
CA GLU A 93 -23.25 49.44 24.46
C GLU A 93 -23.78 50.12 23.19
N GLY A 94 -25.09 50.23 23.03
CA GLY A 94 -25.73 51.06 22.02
C GLY A 94 -26.38 50.30 20.83
N PHE A 95 -26.41 48.97 20.82
CA PHE A 95 -27.16 48.23 19.81
C PHE A 95 -28.67 48.18 20.19
N GLN A 96 -29.49 48.68 19.27
CA GLN A 96 -30.96 48.65 19.42
C GLN A 96 -31.48 47.29 18.91
N ILE A 97 -32.22 46.55 19.73
CA ILE A 97 -32.80 45.28 19.31
C ILE A 97 -33.92 45.57 18.31
N PRO A 98 -33.84 45.09 17.06
CA PRO A 98 -34.87 45.31 16.07
C PRO A 98 -36.11 44.45 16.36
N ILE A 99 -37.22 44.84 15.81
CA ILE A 99 -38.45 44.06 15.72
C ILE A 99 -38.84 43.86 14.25
N LEU A 100 -39.51 42.77 13.99
CA LEU A 100 -40.02 42.42 12.67
C LEU A 100 -41.51 42.80 12.63
N LEU A 101 -41.88 43.64 11.66
CA LEU A 101 -43.26 43.95 11.38
C LEU A 101 -43.61 43.33 10.04
N ASP A 102 -44.70 42.57 10.01
CA ASP A 102 -45.22 41.89 8.82
C ASP A 102 -46.63 42.41 8.50
N HIS A 103 -46.80 42.90 7.31
CA HIS A 103 -48.12 43.28 6.75
C HIS A 103 -48.45 42.44 5.57
N HIS A 104 -49.46 41.64 5.65
CA HIS A 104 -49.95 40.82 4.54
C HIS A 104 -51.50 40.83 4.49
N ILE A 105 -52.00 40.46 3.34
CA ILE A 105 -53.45 40.33 3.09
C ILE A 105 -53.81 38.87 3.15
N GLU A 106 -54.68 38.48 4.12
CA GLU A 106 -55.22 37.12 4.25
C GLU A 106 -56.53 37.01 3.50
N PRO A 107 -56.81 35.90 2.82
CA PRO A 107 -58.14 35.56 2.28
C PRO A 107 -59.08 35.34 3.46
N ASP A 108 -60.32 35.80 3.35
CA ASP A 108 -61.37 35.47 4.31
C ASP A 108 -61.79 33.98 4.21
N GLU A 109 -62.68 33.50 5.14
CA GLU A 109 -63.20 32.14 5.14
C GLU A 109 -63.92 31.75 3.83
N ASN A 110 -64.16 32.67 2.95
CA ASN A 110 -64.83 32.46 1.63
C ASN A 110 -63.84 32.57 0.42
N GLY A 111 -62.56 32.88 0.70
CA GLY A 111 -61.55 33.02 -0.33
C GLY A 111 -61.53 34.39 -1.00
N GLU A 112 -62.22 35.39 -0.48
CA GLU A 112 -62.11 36.78 -0.93
C GLU A 112 -61.00 37.50 -0.12
N LEU A 113 -60.10 38.23 -0.82
CA LEU A 113 -59.02 39.00 -0.26
C LEU A 113 -59.53 40.25 0.47
N ILE A 114 -59.72 40.25 1.78
CA ILE A 114 -60.34 41.38 2.45
C ILE A 114 -59.77 41.66 3.80
N LYS A 115 -58.92 40.86 4.39
CA LYS A 115 -58.38 41.14 5.72
C LYS A 115 -56.91 41.54 5.66
N GLU A 116 -56.65 42.83 5.81
CA GLU A 116 -55.30 43.31 6.10
C GLU A 116 -54.88 42.89 7.51
N VAL A 117 -53.81 42.15 7.68
CA VAL A 117 -53.31 41.72 8.95
C VAL A 117 -51.88 42.30 9.14
N TYR A 118 -51.67 42.87 10.34
CA TYR A 118 -50.41 43.43 10.76
C TYR A 118 -49.92 42.65 11.99
N PHE A 119 -48.80 42.02 11.83
CA PHE A 119 -48.09 41.31 12.93
C PHE A 119 -46.83 42.10 13.33
N ILE A 120 -46.59 42.20 14.60
CA ILE A 120 -45.30 42.60 15.14
C ILE A 120 -44.77 41.41 15.90
N GLU A 121 -43.84 40.72 15.28
CA GLU A 121 -43.33 39.39 15.75
C GLU A 121 -44.50 38.38 15.91
N ASN A 122 -44.90 38.10 17.15
CA ASN A 122 -45.98 37.18 17.49
C ASN A 122 -47.31 37.88 17.82
N ALA A 123 -47.37 39.22 17.88
CA ALA A 123 -48.54 39.95 18.29
C ALA A 123 -49.27 40.60 17.09
N ASN A 124 -50.61 40.45 17.04
CA ASN A 124 -51.43 41.18 16.05
C ASN A 124 -51.63 42.63 16.46
N VAL A 125 -51.58 43.52 15.51
CA VAL A 125 -52.03 44.92 15.70
C VAL A 125 -53.51 44.99 15.48
N ILE A 126 -54.29 45.21 16.55
CA ILE A 126 -55.77 45.05 16.58
C ILE A 126 -56.52 46.36 16.51
N SER A 127 -55.87 47.55 16.57
CA SER A 127 -56.54 48.85 16.51
C SER A 127 -56.01 49.75 15.38
N ASN A 128 -56.79 50.70 14.98
CA ASN A 128 -56.33 51.80 14.13
C ASN A 128 -55.24 52.64 14.84
N ASP A 129 -54.35 53.26 14.06
CA ASP A 129 -53.30 54.11 14.55
C ASP A 129 -53.88 55.32 15.38
N THR A 130 -53.35 55.49 16.58
CA THR A 130 -53.65 56.68 17.36
C THR A 130 -52.52 57.69 17.29
N TYR A 131 -52.64 58.63 16.37
CA TYR A 131 -51.59 59.62 16.13
C TYR A 131 -51.70 60.76 17.15
N LEU A 132 -50.56 61.07 17.75
CA LEU A 132 -50.40 62.15 18.76
C LEU A 132 -49.61 63.31 18.17
N SER A 133 -50.31 64.28 17.52
CA SER A 133 -49.71 65.37 16.78
C SER A 133 -48.88 66.39 17.66
N THR A 134 -48.98 66.30 18.94
CA THR A 134 -48.22 67.20 19.86
C THR A 134 -46.79 66.67 20.13
N ILE A 135 -46.60 65.40 20.04
CA ILE A 135 -45.32 64.73 20.33
C ILE A 135 -44.82 63.84 19.11
N ASP A 136 -45.52 64.02 17.98
CA ASP A 136 -45.26 63.27 16.74
C ASP A 136 -45.06 61.77 16.95
N SER A 137 -45.95 61.14 17.72
CA SER A 137 -45.89 59.77 18.16
C SER A 137 -47.19 59.04 17.85
N ILE A 138 -47.08 57.69 17.70
CA ILE A 138 -48.18 56.81 17.38
C ILE A 138 -48.33 55.75 18.50
N VAL A 139 -49.59 55.44 18.83
CA VAL A 139 -49.91 54.30 19.71
C VAL A 139 -50.60 53.23 18.89
N LEU A 140 -49.99 52.07 18.83
CA LEU A 140 -50.55 50.87 18.23
C LEU A 140 -50.97 49.88 19.33
N THR A 141 -52.12 49.27 19.17
CA THR A 141 -52.66 48.29 20.15
C THR A 141 -52.30 46.90 19.67
N ILE A 142 -51.70 46.12 20.54
CA ILE A 142 -51.30 44.72 20.24
C ILE A 142 -52.00 43.74 21.19
N ASP A 143 -52.30 42.52 20.66
CA ASP A 143 -53.08 41.49 21.35
C ASP A 143 -52.24 40.54 22.21
N ASP A 144 -50.93 40.55 22.03
CA ASP A 144 -49.96 39.71 22.76
C ASP A 144 -48.74 40.53 23.20
N LEU A 145 -47.91 39.94 24.07
CA LEU A 145 -46.65 40.50 24.48
C LEU A 145 -45.56 40.14 23.46
N LEU A 146 -44.66 41.11 23.19
CA LEU A 146 -43.48 40.83 22.37
C LEU A 146 -42.52 39.96 23.17
N ILE A 147 -42.04 38.92 22.51
CA ILE A 147 -41.08 38.01 23.08
C ILE A 147 -39.68 38.47 22.62
N ASP A 148 -38.83 38.81 23.57
CA ASP A 148 -37.44 39.14 23.22
C ASP A 148 -36.73 37.96 22.55
N PRO A 149 -36.05 38.19 21.47
CA PRO A 149 -35.14 37.17 20.90
C PRO A 149 -34.04 36.87 21.92
N LYS A 150 -34.20 35.77 22.67
CA LYS A 150 -33.30 35.39 23.77
C LYS A 150 -32.03 34.72 23.27
N GLU A 151 -32.04 34.21 22.04
CA GLU A 151 -30.92 33.54 21.45
C GLU A 151 -30.02 34.53 20.69
N SER A 152 -28.73 34.54 21.04
CA SER A 152 -27.70 35.14 20.19
C SER A 152 -27.35 34.24 19.03
N ILE A 153 -26.70 34.77 17.98
CA ILE A 153 -26.16 33.99 16.85
C ILE A 153 -25.38 32.77 17.33
N CYS A 154 -24.47 32.94 18.29
CA CYS A 154 -23.69 31.83 18.82
C CYS A 154 -24.54 30.78 19.54
N THR A 155 -25.53 31.21 20.33
CA THR A 155 -26.44 30.31 21.05
C THR A 155 -27.34 29.54 20.06
N TYR A 156 -27.83 30.25 19.05
CA TYR A 156 -28.64 29.66 17.98
C TYR A 156 -27.89 28.49 17.27
N PHE A 157 -26.65 28.75 16.81
CA PHE A 157 -25.87 27.71 16.13
C PHE A 157 -25.46 26.55 17.05
N LEU A 158 -25.17 26.81 18.33
CA LEU A 158 -24.92 25.78 19.32
C LEU A 158 -26.16 24.90 19.54
N ASN A 159 -27.34 25.53 19.66
CA ASN A 159 -28.61 24.85 19.85
C ASN A 159 -29.02 24.06 18.58
N SER A 160 -28.72 24.59 17.38
CA SER A 160 -29.02 23.91 16.12
C SER A 160 -28.25 22.57 15.97
N LEU A 161 -27.04 22.49 16.52
CA LEU A 161 -26.26 21.25 16.55
C LEU A 161 -26.81 20.24 17.58
N ASN A 162 -27.35 20.73 18.71
CA ASN A 162 -27.84 19.87 19.81
C ASN A 162 -29.28 19.39 19.62
N ARG A 163 -30.10 20.10 18.87
CA ARG A 163 -31.48 19.73 18.59
C ARG A 163 -31.52 18.87 17.32
N ASN A 164 -32.09 17.66 17.42
CA ASN A 164 -32.48 16.85 16.26
C ASN A 164 -33.76 17.43 15.58
N THR A 165 -33.81 18.73 15.43
CA THR A 165 -34.93 19.41 14.79
C THR A 165 -34.61 19.58 13.31
N GLY A 166 -35.41 19.01 12.46
CA GLY A 166 -35.66 19.13 10.99
C GLY A 166 -34.71 19.87 10.04
N ASN A 167 -33.77 20.67 10.49
CA ASN A 167 -32.85 21.46 9.65
C ASN A 167 -31.52 20.73 9.43
N GLU A 168 -31.58 19.50 8.97
CA GLU A 168 -30.35 18.70 8.69
C GLU A 168 -29.47 19.32 7.62
N HIS A 169 -29.99 20.23 6.82
CA HIS A 169 -29.33 20.81 5.65
C HIS A 169 -28.36 21.98 5.96
N PHE A 170 -28.30 22.47 7.21
CA PHE A 170 -27.51 23.65 7.60
C PHE A 170 -26.53 23.37 8.76
N LYS A 171 -26.19 22.10 8.97
CA LYS A 171 -25.34 21.69 10.12
C LYS A 171 -23.86 21.97 9.91
N LEU A 172 -23.39 21.98 8.67
CA LEU A 172 -21.96 22.18 8.39
C LEU A 172 -21.48 23.57 8.78
N PHE A 173 -22.20 24.64 8.33
CA PHE A 173 -21.85 26.00 8.69
C PHE A 173 -21.87 26.18 10.21
N SER A 174 -22.90 25.66 10.88
CA SER A 174 -22.99 25.67 12.34
C SER A 174 -21.80 24.98 13.01
N SER A 175 -21.38 23.83 12.52
CA SER A 175 -20.23 23.11 13.08
C SER A 175 -18.91 23.86 12.88
N LEU A 176 -18.71 24.49 11.71
CA LEU A 176 -17.54 25.31 11.44
C LEU A 176 -17.48 26.57 12.34
N LEU A 177 -18.63 27.24 12.53
CA LEU A 177 -18.69 28.43 13.31
C LEU A 177 -18.50 28.18 14.82
N ILE A 178 -19.03 27.07 15.34
CA ILE A 178 -18.95 26.75 16.78
C ILE A 178 -17.61 26.08 17.13
N SER A 179 -16.94 25.41 16.18
CA SER A 179 -15.65 24.79 16.45
C SER A 179 -14.59 25.82 16.88
N ASP A 180 -13.68 25.43 17.78
CA ASP A 180 -12.52 26.23 18.23
C ASP A 180 -12.84 27.63 18.75
N ASN A 181 -14.04 27.83 19.33
CA ASN A 181 -14.53 29.13 19.83
C ASN A 181 -14.57 30.24 18.76
N SER A 182 -14.66 29.87 17.45
CA SER A 182 -14.72 30.88 16.37
C SER A 182 -15.86 31.85 16.55
N CYS A 183 -16.98 31.41 17.11
CA CYS A 183 -18.13 32.24 17.42
C CYS A 183 -17.80 33.40 18.40
N GLN A 184 -16.93 33.14 19.37
CA GLN A 184 -16.46 34.20 20.28
C GLN A 184 -15.48 35.17 19.62
N TYR A 185 -14.74 34.68 18.63
CA TYR A 185 -13.78 35.47 17.85
C TYR A 185 -14.50 36.58 17.05
N TYR A 186 -15.63 36.23 16.37
CA TYR A 186 -16.36 37.20 15.54
C TYR A 186 -17.10 38.27 16.35
N GLN A 187 -17.37 38.06 17.66
CA GLN A 187 -18.05 39.03 18.53
C GLN A 187 -19.28 39.65 17.85
N PHE A 188 -20.22 38.80 17.42
CA PHE A 188 -21.40 39.22 16.66
C PHE A 188 -22.17 40.32 17.36
N SER A 189 -22.44 41.36 16.61
CA SER A 189 -23.30 42.48 17.03
C SER A 189 -23.73 43.22 15.77
N ASN A 190 -25.01 43.47 15.68
CA ASN A 190 -25.58 44.13 14.51
C ASN A 190 -25.10 43.45 13.19
N THR A 191 -25.31 42.14 13.09
CA THR A 191 -24.70 41.31 12.05
C THR A 191 -25.78 40.59 11.26
N THR A 192 -25.60 40.48 9.94
CA THR A 192 -26.40 39.62 9.06
C THR A 192 -25.61 38.40 8.67
N ILE A 193 -26.19 37.21 8.83
CA ILE A 193 -25.62 35.93 8.40
C ILE A 193 -26.40 35.44 7.19
N LEU A 194 -25.68 35.21 6.09
CA LEU A 194 -26.17 34.53 4.91
C LEU A 194 -25.89 33.04 5.09
N LEU A 195 -26.82 32.26 5.62
CA LEU A 195 -26.60 30.87 6.00
C LEU A 195 -26.73 29.93 4.79
N PRO A 196 -25.63 29.38 4.24
CA PRO A 196 -25.67 28.47 3.12
C PRO A 196 -26.05 27.05 3.56
N SER A 197 -26.80 26.32 2.75
CA SER A 197 -27.03 24.90 2.98
C SER A 197 -25.74 24.08 2.83
N ASP A 198 -25.68 22.92 3.47
CA ASP A 198 -24.53 22.03 3.43
C ASP A 198 -24.15 21.60 1.99
N ASN A 199 -25.16 21.46 1.11
CA ASN A 199 -24.97 21.12 -0.29
C ASN A 199 -24.49 22.30 -1.13
N SER A 200 -24.91 23.52 -0.80
CA SER A 200 -24.53 24.73 -1.54
C SER A 200 -23.06 25.13 -1.33
N LEU A 201 -22.42 24.64 -0.27
CA LEU A 201 -20.99 24.86 0.00
C LEU A 201 -20.07 23.99 -0.89
N HIS A 202 -20.60 22.98 -1.56
CA HIS A 202 -19.85 22.06 -2.44
C HIS A 202 -18.56 21.48 -1.83
N LEU A 203 -18.46 21.37 -0.51
CA LEU A 203 -17.30 20.84 0.18
C LEU A 203 -17.35 19.32 0.26
N THR A 204 -16.26 18.69 -0.12
CA THR A 204 -16.07 17.24 0.05
C THR A 204 -15.95 16.85 1.54
N PRO A 205 -16.18 15.60 1.93
CA PRO A 205 -16.00 15.17 3.31
C PRO A 205 -14.58 15.41 3.87
N VAL A 206 -13.55 15.35 3.00
CA VAL A 206 -12.15 15.59 3.38
C VAL A 206 -11.92 17.08 3.66
N GLU A 207 -12.42 17.96 2.80
CA GLU A 207 -12.33 19.41 2.98
C GLU A 207 -13.06 19.87 4.25
N ARG A 208 -14.22 19.29 4.55
CA ARG A 208 -14.96 19.54 5.81
C ARG A 208 -14.11 19.18 7.04
N LYS A 209 -13.45 18.00 7.01
CA LYS A 209 -12.56 17.58 8.11
C LYS A 209 -11.35 18.49 8.23
N TYR A 210 -10.77 18.92 7.11
CA TYR A 210 -9.66 19.88 7.12
C TYR A 210 -10.06 21.22 7.77
N LEU A 211 -11.21 21.78 7.38
CA LEU A 211 -11.69 23.06 7.94
C LEU A 211 -12.02 22.96 9.43
N LEU A 212 -12.33 21.77 9.93
CA LEU A 212 -12.53 21.50 11.36
C LEU A 212 -11.22 21.24 12.11
N ASN A 213 -10.10 21.05 11.39
CA ASN A 213 -8.79 20.86 11.97
C ASN A 213 -8.17 22.20 12.39
N ILE A 214 -7.36 22.19 13.44
CA ILE A 214 -6.67 23.40 13.93
C ILE A 214 -5.79 24.04 12.86
N ARG A 215 -5.21 23.28 11.95
CA ARG A 215 -4.40 23.78 10.82
C ARG A 215 -5.23 24.44 9.73
N GLY A 216 -6.54 24.19 9.71
CA GLY A 216 -7.50 24.80 8.78
C GLY A 216 -8.10 26.11 9.26
N LEU A 217 -7.72 26.64 10.43
CA LEU A 217 -8.35 27.83 11.04
C LEU A 217 -8.39 29.06 10.13
N ASN A 218 -7.30 29.35 9.42
CA ASN A 218 -7.25 30.50 8.51
C ASN A 218 -8.21 30.33 7.33
N ASP A 219 -8.22 29.15 6.72
CA ASP A 219 -9.11 28.83 5.60
C ASP A 219 -10.58 28.79 6.05
N LYS A 220 -10.84 28.29 7.25
CA LYS A 220 -12.16 28.32 7.88
C LYS A 220 -12.63 29.75 8.11
N SER A 221 -11.77 30.62 8.65
CA SER A 221 -12.09 32.03 8.84
C SER A 221 -12.34 32.72 7.50
N LEU A 222 -11.52 32.46 6.48
CA LEU A 222 -11.73 32.99 5.12
C LEU A 222 -13.09 32.55 4.55
N LEU A 223 -13.44 31.27 4.69
CA LEU A 223 -14.72 30.74 4.23
C LEU A 223 -15.92 31.42 4.95
N LEU A 224 -15.91 31.40 6.29
CA LEU A 224 -17.01 31.93 7.09
C LEU A 224 -17.22 33.43 6.87
N SER A 225 -16.16 34.20 6.73
CA SER A 225 -16.19 35.65 6.52
C SER A 225 -16.91 36.09 5.23
N ASN A 226 -17.06 35.22 4.26
CA ASN A 226 -17.86 35.47 3.04
C ASN A 226 -19.36 35.59 3.36
N PHE A 227 -19.85 34.94 4.40
CA PHE A 227 -21.25 34.81 4.71
C PHE A 227 -21.67 35.74 5.86
N ILE A 228 -20.77 36.60 6.35
CA ILE A 228 -21.00 37.51 7.46
C ILE A 228 -20.99 38.94 6.95
N LEU A 229 -22.09 39.64 7.13
CA LEU A 229 -22.26 41.03 6.72
C LEU A 229 -22.41 41.93 7.94
N PRO A 230 -21.83 43.14 7.93
CA PRO A 230 -22.07 44.13 8.98
C PRO A 230 -23.45 44.76 8.82
N GLY A 231 -24.11 45.04 9.90
CA GLY A 231 -25.45 45.66 9.95
C GLY A 231 -26.58 44.62 9.86
N ILE A 232 -27.77 45.03 10.25
CA ILE A 232 -29.00 44.26 10.06
C ILE A 232 -29.57 44.61 8.69
N ILE A 233 -29.56 43.66 7.80
CA ILE A 233 -30.04 43.79 6.42
C ILE A 233 -31.17 42.80 6.24
N GLY A 234 -32.37 43.29 5.88
CA GLY A 234 -33.53 42.42 5.65
C GLY A 234 -34.80 43.25 5.51
N GLY A 235 -35.95 42.58 5.54
CA GLY A 235 -37.25 43.22 5.34
C GLY A 235 -37.50 43.65 3.88
N ASN A 236 -38.41 44.61 3.68
CA ASN A 236 -38.81 45.07 2.35
C ASN A 236 -37.79 46.07 1.78
N LEU A 237 -36.98 45.54 0.86
CA LEU A 237 -36.02 46.31 0.06
C LEU A 237 -36.43 46.39 -1.40
N TYR A 238 -37.71 46.18 -1.73
CA TYR A 238 -38.22 46.25 -3.08
C TYR A 238 -38.02 47.62 -3.71
N ASN A 239 -37.52 47.69 -4.94
CA ASN A 239 -37.05 48.88 -5.61
C ASN A 239 -35.93 49.69 -4.91
N LYS A 240 -35.30 49.10 -3.89
CA LYS A 240 -34.10 49.61 -3.22
C LYS A 240 -33.01 48.55 -3.27
N THR A 241 -31.84 48.92 -3.77
CA THR A 241 -30.68 48.05 -3.71
C THR A 241 -29.71 48.59 -2.68
N ILE A 242 -29.28 47.75 -1.78
CA ILE A 242 -28.25 48.04 -0.78
C ILE A 242 -26.96 47.43 -1.22
N GLU A 243 -25.93 48.23 -1.44
CA GLU A 243 -24.55 47.73 -1.61
C GLU A 243 -23.90 47.59 -0.24
N THR A 244 -23.41 46.40 0.06
CA THR A 244 -22.72 46.13 1.31
C THR A 244 -21.48 45.27 1.03
N THR A 245 -20.58 45.16 2.01
CA THR A 245 -19.39 44.31 1.89
C THR A 245 -19.43 43.21 2.95
N ASN A 246 -19.06 41.97 2.54
CA ASN A 246 -18.82 40.91 3.51
C ASN A 246 -17.54 41.18 4.31
N MET A 247 -17.24 40.36 5.32
CA MET A 247 -16.00 40.50 6.13
C MET A 247 -14.70 40.29 5.32
N ASN A 248 -14.76 39.74 4.12
CA ASN A 248 -13.64 39.65 3.19
C ASN A 248 -13.56 40.83 2.20
N ASN A 249 -14.36 41.93 2.45
CA ASN A 249 -14.45 43.10 1.60
C ASN A 249 -14.98 42.87 0.16
N GLU A 250 -15.72 41.80 -0.06
CA GLU A 250 -16.40 41.54 -1.31
C GLU A 250 -17.74 42.28 -1.31
N VAL A 251 -18.03 43.02 -2.38
CA VAL A 251 -19.24 43.80 -2.52
C VAL A 251 -20.39 42.89 -2.97
N LEU A 252 -21.53 43.06 -2.24
CA LEU A 252 -22.77 42.37 -2.56
C LEU A 252 -23.87 43.38 -2.77
N GLU A 253 -24.64 43.20 -3.82
CA GLU A 253 -25.89 43.95 -4.04
C GLU A 253 -27.05 43.17 -3.45
N ILE A 254 -27.77 43.77 -2.52
CA ILE A 254 -28.86 43.11 -1.82
C ILE A 254 -30.16 43.88 -2.06
N SER A 255 -31.18 43.15 -2.49
CA SER A 255 -32.54 43.59 -2.68
C SER A 255 -33.51 42.56 -2.05
N SER A 256 -34.82 42.81 -2.13
CA SER A 256 -35.78 41.80 -1.68
C SER A 256 -36.92 41.63 -2.70
N SER A 257 -37.75 40.58 -2.48
CA SER A 257 -39.06 40.42 -3.07
C SER A 257 -39.96 41.62 -2.72
N GLU A 258 -41.09 41.75 -3.42
CA GLU A 258 -42.06 42.86 -3.21
C GLU A 258 -42.59 42.94 -1.79
N LEU A 259 -42.74 41.78 -1.12
CA LEU A 259 -43.21 41.70 0.25
C LEU A 259 -42.06 41.68 1.30
N GLY A 260 -40.82 41.52 0.86
CA GLY A 260 -39.66 41.44 1.74
C GLY A 260 -39.50 40.07 2.42
N ASP A 261 -40.25 39.04 1.97
CA ASP A 261 -40.20 37.67 2.47
C ASP A 261 -38.99 36.86 1.92
N GLU A 262 -38.43 37.27 0.77
CA GLU A 262 -37.21 36.74 0.20
C GLU A 262 -36.15 37.83 0.06
N LEU A 263 -34.94 37.50 0.48
CA LEU A 263 -33.75 38.33 0.23
C LEU A 263 -33.14 37.90 -1.10
N ILE A 264 -32.73 38.86 -1.93
CA ILE A 264 -32.16 38.58 -3.26
C ILE A 264 -30.76 39.17 -3.32
N ILE A 265 -29.77 38.35 -3.62
CA ILE A 265 -28.35 38.72 -3.73
C ILE A 265 -27.96 38.79 -5.20
N ASN A 266 -27.32 39.91 -5.59
CA ASN A 266 -26.83 40.18 -6.96
C ASN A 266 -27.91 39.99 -8.05
N ASN A 267 -29.17 40.28 -7.69
CA ASN A 267 -30.35 40.15 -8.54
C ASN A 267 -30.64 38.74 -9.13
N GLU A 268 -29.99 37.69 -8.59
CA GLU A 268 -30.11 36.31 -9.11
C GLU A 268 -30.41 35.30 -8.03
N ILE A 269 -29.87 35.43 -6.82
CA ILE A 269 -29.86 34.40 -5.80
C ILE A 269 -30.89 34.71 -4.72
N HIS A 270 -31.94 33.90 -4.65
CA HIS A 270 -33.04 34.03 -3.70
C HIS A 270 -32.78 33.23 -2.43
N SER A 271 -33.10 33.81 -1.28
CA SER A 271 -33.14 33.12 -0.01
C SER A 271 -34.28 32.10 0.01
N SER A 272 -34.08 30.96 0.67
CA SER A 272 -35.14 29.95 0.90
C SER A 272 -36.02 30.30 2.11
N ALA A 273 -35.50 31.03 3.03
CA ALA A 273 -36.20 31.65 4.16
C ALA A 273 -35.37 32.88 4.62
N SER A 274 -36.03 33.92 5.07
CA SER A 274 -35.34 35.14 5.46
C SER A 274 -35.89 35.73 6.74
N ASN A 275 -35.23 36.79 7.21
CA ASN A 275 -35.64 37.65 8.36
C ASN A 275 -35.75 36.90 9.69
N TYR A 276 -34.86 35.89 9.98
CA TYR A 276 -34.84 35.24 11.29
C TYR A 276 -34.04 36.09 12.28
N LEU A 277 -34.75 36.87 13.12
CA LEU A 277 -34.13 37.78 14.07
C LEU A 277 -33.58 37.06 15.31
N LEU A 278 -32.39 37.49 15.71
CA LEU A 278 -31.69 37.08 16.93
C LEU A 278 -31.34 38.31 17.78
N SER A 279 -30.91 38.09 19.03
CA SER A 279 -30.58 39.21 19.95
C SER A 279 -29.41 40.07 19.48
N ASP A 280 -28.56 39.60 18.59
CA ASP A 280 -27.35 40.27 18.12
C ASP A 280 -27.24 40.30 16.58
N GLY A 281 -28.24 39.82 15.86
CA GLY A 281 -28.22 39.81 14.42
C GLY A 281 -29.44 39.18 13.74
N ILE A 282 -29.32 38.92 12.44
CA ILE A 282 -30.35 38.32 11.61
C ILE A 282 -29.75 37.25 10.73
N ILE A 283 -30.54 36.20 10.46
CA ILE A 283 -30.14 35.09 9.60
C ILE A 283 -31.07 34.97 8.39
N HIS A 284 -30.49 34.74 7.19
CA HIS A 284 -31.19 34.39 5.97
C HIS A 284 -30.65 33.03 5.45
N TYR A 285 -31.52 32.18 5.03
CA TYR A 285 -31.18 30.80 4.60
C TYR A 285 -31.11 30.74 3.08
N PHE A 286 -30.06 30.09 2.56
CA PHE A 286 -29.85 29.88 1.13
C PHE A 286 -29.62 28.42 0.79
N ASN A 287 -30.47 27.87 -0.09
CA ASN A 287 -30.34 26.52 -0.62
C ASN A 287 -29.43 26.45 -1.86
N HIS A 288 -29.19 27.58 -2.51
CA HIS A 288 -28.34 27.72 -3.68
C HIS A 288 -27.00 28.37 -3.30
N PRO A 289 -25.90 28.07 -4.07
CA PRO A 289 -24.62 28.73 -3.85
C PRO A 289 -24.73 30.25 -4.02
N ILE A 290 -24.27 31.01 -3.02
CA ILE A 290 -24.24 32.48 -3.06
C ILE A 290 -23.09 32.98 -3.91
N TYR A 291 -22.01 32.22 -3.98
CA TYR A 291 -20.77 32.54 -4.67
C TYR A 291 -20.40 31.48 -5.70
N ASN A 292 -19.68 31.90 -6.72
CA ASN A 292 -19.00 30.98 -7.61
C ASN A 292 -17.64 30.61 -7.02
N TYR A 293 -17.55 29.46 -6.36
CA TYR A 293 -16.37 28.98 -5.63
C TYR A 293 -15.13 28.79 -6.52
N SER A 294 -15.29 28.57 -7.83
CA SER A 294 -14.17 28.32 -8.74
C SER A 294 -13.48 29.61 -9.22
N THR A 295 -14.11 30.75 -9.08
CA THR A 295 -13.60 32.04 -9.60
C THR A 295 -13.37 33.09 -8.51
N ASN A 296 -13.74 32.80 -7.27
CA ASN A 296 -13.63 33.73 -6.14
C ASN A 296 -12.36 33.48 -5.34
N ASP A 297 -11.42 34.44 -5.37
CA ASP A 297 -10.15 34.39 -4.65
C ASP A 297 -10.31 34.40 -3.10
N ASN A 298 -11.50 34.76 -2.61
CA ASN A 298 -11.82 34.77 -1.18
C ASN A 298 -12.23 33.38 -0.64
N PHE A 299 -12.19 32.33 -1.46
CA PHE A 299 -12.44 30.97 -0.99
C PHE A 299 -11.14 30.19 -0.76
N PRO A 300 -11.13 29.24 0.19
CA PRO A 300 -9.97 28.39 0.42
C PRO A 300 -9.60 27.60 -0.82
N VAL A 301 -8.36 27.72 -1.28
CA VAL A 301 -7.81 26.86 -2.30
C VAL A 301 -7.33 25.58 -1.62
N PHE A 302 -7.92 24.43 -1.97
CA PHE A 302 -7.50 23.15 -1.43
C PHE A 302 -6.32 22.61 -2.23
N THR A 303 -5.31 22.12 -1.52
CA THR A 303 -4.07 21.52 -2.06
C THR A 303 -3.93 20.10 -1.55
N PRO A 304 -3.06 19.27 -2.14
CA PRO A 304 -2.76 17.95 -1.60
C PRO A 304 -2.39 17.98 -0.11
N ARG A 305 -1.66 19.00 0.36
CA ARG A 305 -1.37 19.23 1.78
C ARG A 305 -2.64 19.27 2.62
N LYS A 306 -3.60 20.08 2.23
CA LYS A 306 -4.84 20.28 2.97
C LYS A 306 -5.70 19.01 2.98
N TYR A 307 -5.67 18.26 1.88
CA TYR A 307 -6.33 16.95 1.80
C TYR A 307 -5.68 15.92 2.71
N LEU A 308 -4.35 15.84 2.74
CA LEU A 308 -3.62 14.95 3.67
C LEU A 308 -3.96 15.25 5.13
N ILE A 309 -4.03 16.52 5.50
CA ILE A 309 -4.47 16.94 6.84
C ILE A 309 -5.93 16.55 7.11
N GLY A 310 -6.83 16.77 6.14
CA GLY A 310 -8.24 16.37 6.25
C GLY A 310 -8.45 14.85 6.33
N LEU A 311 -7.51 14.07 5.79
CA LEU A 311 -7.44 12.62 5.88
C LEU A 311 -6.72 12.14 7.16
N GLN A 312 -6.24 13.05 8.02
CA GLN A 312 -5.55 12.80 9.29
C GLN A 312 -4.12 12.25 9.15
N TYR A 313 -3.41 12.66 8.09
CA TYR A 313 -1.99 12.34 7.83
C TYR A 313 -1.06 13.53 8.14
N GLU A 314 -1.32 14.24 9.25
CA GLU A 314 -0.55 15.42 9.65
C GLU A 314 0.94 15.12 9.84
N GLU A 315 1.26 13.96 10.38
CA GLU A 315 2.64 13.58 10.65
C GLU A 315 3.43 13.35 9.35
N PHE A 316 2.78 12.79 8.32
CA PHE A 316 3.38 12.69 6.99
C PHE A 316 3.65 14.09 6.38
N VAL A 317 2.72 15.02 6.58
CA VAL A 317 2.90 16.42 6.14
C VAL A 317 4.06 17.08 6.88
N ASP A 318 4.17 16.87 8.20
CA ASP A 318 5.25 17.42 9.02
C ASP A 318 6.63 16.91 8.60
N GLU A 319 6.73 15.63 8.25
CA GLU A 319 7.98 15.06 7.73
C GLU A 319 8.35 15.62 6.34
N ILE A 320 7.38 15.82 5.46
CA ILE A 320 7.60 16.48 4.17
C ILE A 320 8.17 17.89 4.37
N ASP A 321 7.60 18.65 5.32
CA ASP A 321 8.04 20.00 5.64
C ASP A 321 9.44 20.01 6.26
N PHE A 322 9.67 19.13 7.21
CA PHE A 322 10.99 19.00 7.86
C PHE A 322 12.09 18.69 6.86
N ARG A 323 11.79 17.93 5.80
CA ARG A 323 12.73 17.59 4.72
C ARG A 323 12.78 18.59 3.57
N GLN A 324 12.05 19.72 3.69
CA GLN A 324 12.00 20.77 2.64
C GLN A 324 11.45 20.27 1.30
N LEU A 325 10.48 19.34 1.34
CA LEU A 325 9.80 18.78 0.18
C LEU A 325 8.38 19.33 -0.01
N SER A 326 8.03 20.42 0.67
CA SER A 326 6.69 21.04 0.70
C SER A 326 6.14 21.33 -0.68
N SER A 327 7.01 21.65 -1.65
CA SER A 327 6.61 21.87 -3.05
C SER A 327 5.88 20.68 -3.68
N LEU A 328 6.07 19.46 -3.17
CA LEU A 328 5.38 18.26 -3.68
C LEU A 328 3.89 18.24 -3.34
N ILE A 329 3.47 18.94 -2.29
CA ILE A 329 2.09 18.90 -1.78
C ILE A 329 1.40 20.26 -1.78
N ASP A 330 2.11 21.36 -2.06
CA ASP A 330 1.54 22.71 -2.06
C ASP A 330 1.03 23.15 -3.44
N ASP A 331 1.49 22.53 -4.50
CA ASP A 331 1.18 22.90 -5.87
C ASP A 331 0.16 21.95 -6.52
N ASN A 332 -1.02 22.48 -6.85
CA ASN A 332 -2.11 21.76 -7.50
C ASN A 332 -1.84 21.42 -8.97
N SER A 333 -0.83 22.06 -9.59
CA SER A 333 -0.49 21.84 -11.01
C SER A 333 0.32 20.57 -11.24
N ILE A 334 0.90 20.01 -10.18
CA ILE A 334 1.75 18.82 -10.29
C ILE A 334 0.92 17.58 -10.60
N ASN A 335 1.19 16.97 -11.76
CA ASN A 335 0.61 15.71 -12.14
C ASN A 335 1.31 14.55 -11.41
N GLN A 336 0.66 13.98 -10.41
CA GLN A 336 1.25 12.94 -9.56
C GLN A 336 0.21 12.11 -8.82
N THR A 337 0.64 10.94 -8.38
CA THR A 337 -0.09 10.11 -7.43
C THR A 337 0.67 10.07 -6.10
N ILE A 338 -0.03 10.26 -5.00
CA ILE A 338 0.49 10.28 -3.63
C ILE A 338 0.00 9.02 -2.92
N LEU A 339 0.93 8.24 -2.40
CA LEU A 339 0.68 7.06 -1.59
C LEU A 339 0.85 7.40 -0.13
N VAL A 340 -0.10 7.07 0.73
CA VAL A 340 -0.04 7.40 2.16
C VAL A 340 -0.60 6.29 3.02
N SER A 341 0.05 6.01 4.17
CA SER A 341 -0.38 5.03 5.17
C SER A 341 -0.41 5.64 6.57
N ASN A 342 -1.07 4.95 7.51
CA ASN A 342 -1.11 5.36 8.92
C ASN A 342 0.12 4.91 9.71
N ASP A 343 0.87 3.90 9.23
CA ASP A 343 1.95 3.25 9.98
C ASP A 343 3.36 3.77 9.62
N TYR A 344 3.45 5.05 9.35
CA TYR A 344 4.62 5.74 8.77
C TYR A 344 5.92 5.75 9.62
N TYR A 345 5.96 5.19 10.83
CA TYR A 345 6.84 5.67 11.91
C TYR A 345 8.08 4.92 12.31
N GLN A 346 8.80 4.28 11.45
CA GLN A 346 10.18 3.89 11.82
C GLN A 346 11.20 4.87 11.22
N ILE A 347 11.88 5.63 12.09
CA ILE A 347 12.98 6.50 11.69
C ILE A 347 14.07 5.66 11.04
N THR A 348 14.13 5.69 9.72
CA THR A 348 15.15 5.00 8.93
C THR A 348 16.15 6.00 8.36
N GLU A 349 17.37 5.55 8.12
CA GLU A 349 18.34 6.27 7.31
C GLU A 349 17.71 6.58 5.93
N ASN A 350 17.96 7.79 5.37
CA ASN A 350 17.42 8.25 4.08
C ASN A 350 15.91 8.53 3.98
N LEU A 351 15.32 9.09 5.03
CA LEU A 351 13.88 9.41 5.06
C LEU A 351 13.44 10.33 3.88
N GLN A 352 14.31 11.23 3.41
CA GLN A 352 14.01 12.06 2.24
C GLN A 352 13.74 11.22 0.98
N ASN A 353 14.54 10.18 0.74
CA ASN A 353 14.36 9.27 -0.39
C ASN A 353 13.09 8.43 -0.21
N ARG A 354 12.80 7.99 1.02
CA ARG A 354 11.57 7.28 1.36
C ARG A 354 10.34 8.13 1.05
N ILE A 355 10.31 9.39 1.46
CA ILE A 355 9.22 10.31 1.12
C ILE A 355 9.07 10.43 -0.41
N LYS A 356 10.16 10.64 -1.16
CA LYS A 356 10.08 10.72 -2.63
C LYS A 356 9.53 9.43 -3.27
N TYR A 357 9.74 8.28 -2.63
CA TYR A 357 9.22 6.99 -3.08
C TYR A 357 7.69 6.87 -2.94
N HIS A 358 7.06 7.63 -2.03
CA HIS A 358 5.61 7.73 -1.89
C HIS A 358 4.92 8.55 -3.01
N PHE A 359 5.69 9.23 -3.86
CA PHE A 359 5.17 10.04 -4.95
C PHE A 359 5.47 9.36 -6.28
N ILE A 360 4.42 9.11 -7.06
CA ILE A 360 4.48 8.50 -8.39
C ILE A 360 4.31 9.61 -9.43
N GLU A 361 5.03 9.56 -10.54
CA GLU A 361 4.83 10.45 -11.67
C GLU A 361 3.51 10.10 -12.40
N GLY A 362 2.69 11.14 -12.67
CA GLY A 362 1.38 10.98 -13.28
C GLY A 362 0.25 10.81 -12.26
N ASN A 363 -0.94 11.26 -12.64
CA ASN A 363 -2.18 11.07 -11.89
C ASN A 363 -3.06 10.00 -12.53
N ASP A 364 -2.51 9.21 -13.45
CA ASP A 364 -3.22 8.09 -14.03
C ASP A 364 -3.72 7.21 -12.89
N SER A 365 -5.02 6.93 -12.91
CA SER A 365 -5.61 6.07 -11.89
C SER A 365 -4.80 4.79 -11.80
N ILE A 366 -4.42 4.41 -10.61
CA ILE A 366 -3.85 3.10 -10.34
C ILE A 366 -4.94 2.08 -10.69
N ASN A 367 -4.97 1.68 -11.95
CA ASN A 367 -5.99 0.79 -12.48
C ASN A 367 -5.35 -0.21 -13.46
N LEU A 368 -5.63 -1.49 -13.22
CA LEU A 368 -5.21 -2.60 -14.05
C LEU A 368 -6.44 -3.10 -14.84
N THR A 369 -6.79 -2.42 -15.92
CA THR A 369 -7.97 -2.78 -16.72
C THR A 369 -7.69 -3.93 -17.70
N ASN A 370 -6.51 -3.98 -18.30
CA ASN A 370 -6.15 -4.93 -19.34
C ASN A 370 -4.93 -5.80 -18.99
N THR A 371 -4.22 -5.49 -17.94
CA THR A 371 -3.02 -6.19 -17.46
C THR A 371 -3.20 -6.64 -16.02
N ASN A 372 -2.49 -7.67 -15.60
CA ASN A 372 -2.50 -8.12 -14.21
C ASN A 372 -1.52 -7.34 -13.33
N TYR A 373 -0.60 -6.61 -13.96
CA TYR A 373 0.46 -5.85 -13.29
C TYR A 373 0.82 -4.58 -14.06
N LYS A 374 1.52 -3.65 -13.38
CA LYS A 374 2.08 -2.43 -13.96
C LYS A 374 3.27 -1.95 -13.10
N LEU A 375 4.30 -1.42 -13.76
CA LEU A 375 5.40 -0.72 -13.07
C LEU A 375 5.11 0.79 -13.01
N LEU A 376 5.07 1.35 -11.81
CA LEU A 376 4.81 2.76 -11.56
C LEU A 376 6.14 3.48 -11.28
N THR A 377 6.36 4.62 -11.94
CA THR A 377 7.60 5.39 -11.77
C THR A 377 7.50 6.32 -10.56
N SER A 378 8.32 6.12 -9.54
CA SER A 378 8.37 7.00 -8.37
C SER A 378 9.17 8.27 -8.64
N LYS A 379 9.03 9.28 -7.77
CA LYS A 379 9.89 10.49 -7.78
C LYS A 379 11.23 10.29 -7.09
N LEU A 380 11.53 9.09 -6.61
CA LEU A 380 12.87 8.71 -6.16
C LEU A 380 13.74 8.42 -7.37
N CYS A 381 14.53 9.39 -7.78
CA CYS A 381 15.37 9.29 -8.96
C CYS A 381 16.82 9.54 -8.64
N TYR A 382 17.68 8.88 -9.38
CA TYR A 382 19.14 8.99 -9.38
C TYR A 382 19.59 9.66 -10.68
N ASN A 383 20.65 10.43 -10.65
CA ASN A 383 21.23 11.04 -11.83
C ASN A 383 22.63 10.44 -12.05
N GLU A 384 22.83 9.79 -13.18
CA GLU A 384 24.11 9.21 -13.57
C GLU A 384 24.41 9.59 -15.02
N ASP A 385 25.58 10.11 -15.30
CA ASP A 385 26.08 10.54 -16.61
C ASP A 385 25.12 11.45 -17.43
N GLY A 386 24.24 12.16 -16.71
CA GLY A 386 23.24 13.07 -17.32
C GLY A 386 21.91 12.40 -17.66
N GLU A 387 21.78 11.11 -17.47
CA GLU A 387 20.51 10.38 -17.51
C GLU A 387 19.85 10.32 -16.13
N LYS A 388 18.52 10.37 -16.10
CA LYS A 388 17.72 10.30 -14.88
C LYS A 388 17.05 8.92 -14.78
N PHE A 389 17.38 8.18 -13.76
CA PHE A 389 16.83 6.85 -13.46
C PHE A 389 15.95 6.91 -12.22
N CYS A 390 14.71 6.47 -12.32
CA CYS A 390 13.75 6.53 -11.23
C CYS A 390 13.35 5.12 -10.78
N GLN A 391 13.34 4.94 -9.45
CA GLN A 391 12.93 3.69 -8.83
C GLN A 391 11.47 3.38 -9.14
N LYS A 392 11.20 2.14 -9.53
CA LYS A 392 9.86 1.65 -9.84
C LYS A 392 9.16 1.08 -8.59
N ILE A 393 7.84 1.03 -8.66
CA ILE A 393 6.95 0.37 -7.70
C ILE A 393 6.14 -0.66 -8.49
N LYS A 394 6.16 -1.89 -8.06
CA LYS A 394 5.33 -2.96 -8.66
C LYS A 394 3.89 -2.77 -8.22
N LEU A 395 2.96 -2.74 -9.17
CA LEU A 395 1.53 -2.78 -8.94
C LEU A 395 0.97 -4.07 -9.54
N GLU A 396 0.28 -4.87 -8.78
CA GLU A 396 -0.29 -6.15 -9.20
C GLU A 396 -1.66 -6.43 -8.57
N LYS A 397 -2.42 -7.34 -9.15
CA LYS A 397 -3.63 -7.87 -8.53
C LYS A 397 -3.25 -8.97 -7.55
N SER A 398 -3.92 -9.00 -6.42
CA SER A 398 -3.72 -10.10 -5.46
C SER A 398 -4.13 -11.44 -6.08
N SER A 399 -3.29 -12.45 -5.92
CA SER A 399 -3.57 -13.83 -6.36
C SER A 399 -4.75 -14.46 -5.60
N SER A 400 -5.02 -14.01 -4.38
CA SER A 400 -6.12 -14.50 -3.54
C SER A 400 -7.44 -13.78 -3.78
N ASP A 401 -7.41 -12.51 -4.19
CA ASP A 401 -8.58 -11.67 -4.44
C ASP A 401 -8.28 -10.66 -5.58
N PRO A 402 -8.69 -10.95 -6.84
CA PRO A 402 -8.39 -10.11 -7.99
C PRO A 402 -8.95 -8.68 -7.91
N ASP A 403 -9.85 -8.41 -6.96
CA ASP A 403 -10.40 -7.09 -6.69
C ASP A 403 -9.47 -6.20 -5.83
N LYS A 404 -8.42 -6.78 -5.26
CA LYS A 404 -7.43 -6.10 -4.45
C LYS A 404 -6.18 -5.80 -5.27
N LEU A 405 -5.70 -4.58 -5.13
CA LEU A 405 -4.45 -4.12 -5.74
C LEU A 405 -3.35 -4.10 -4.69
N LEU A 406 -2.22 -4.67 -5.02
CA LEU A 406 -1.04 -4.74 -4.17
C LEU A 406 0.10 -3.90 -4.76
N LEU A 407 0.85 -3.25 -3.89
CA LEU A 407 2.11 -2.60 -4.20
C LEU A 407 3.27 -3.42 -3.64
N ASN A 408 4.32 -3.62 -4.43
CA ASN A 408 5.50 -4.42 -4.07
C ASN A 408 5.12 -5.78 -3.45
N SER A 409 4.08 -6.42 -3.97
CA SER A 409 3.57 -7.77 -3.64
C SER A 409 2.93 -7.94 -2.26
N ASN A 410 2.97 -6.94 -1.37
CA ASN A 410 2.51 -7.09 0.02
C ASN A 410 1.65 -5.95 0.57
N ILE A 411 1.62 -4.78 -0.05
CA ILE A 411 0.95 -3.59 0.48
C ILE A 411 -0.36 -3.36 -0.27
N GLU A 412 -1.50 -3.44 0.43
CA GLU A 412 -2.83 -3.29 -0.17
C GLU A 412 -3.22 -1.81 -0.32
N ILE A 413 -3.84 -1.47 -1.45
CA ILE A 413 -4.47 -0.17 -1.67
C ILE A 413 -5.89 -0.23 -1.11
N LEU A 414 -6.17 0.55 -0.05
CA LEU A 414 -7.45 0.49 0.67
C LEU A 414 -8.60 1.18 -0.06
N ASN A 415 -8.35 2.29 -0.77
CA ASN A 415 -9.37 3.04 -1.47
C ASN A 415 -9.34 2.74 -2.98
N LYS A 416 -10.38 2.06 -3.48
CA LYS A 416 -10.54 1.74 -4.92
C LYS A 416 -10.58 3.00 -5.82
N GLN A 417 -11.05 4.12 -5.29
CA GLN A 417 -11.06 5.40 -5.99
C GLN A 417 -10.18 6.40 -5.23
N PRO A 418 -9.30 7.13 -5.92
CA PRO A 418 -8.44 8.11 -5.30
C PRO A 418 -9.21 9.35 -4.84
N TYR A 419 -8.64 10.05 -3.87
CA TYR A 419 -9.03 11.44 -3.63
C TYR A 419 -8.31 12.32 -4.64
N ILE A 420 -9.07 12.96 -5.54
CA ILE A 420 -8.52 13.81 -6.59
C ILE A 420 -8.50 15.24 -6.10
N ILE A 421 -7.34 15.90 -6.23
CA ILE A 421 -7.15 17.30 -5.90
C ILE A 421 -6.20 17.97 -6.92
N GLY A 422 -6.74 18.92 -7.71
CA GLY A 422 -6.03 19.49 -8.84
C GLY A 422 -5.60 18.38 -9.82
N ASN A 423 -4.32 18.31 -10.10
CA ASN A 423 -3.71 17.27 -10.95
C ASN A 423 -3.12 16.11 -10.13
N SER A 424 -3.36 16.07 -8.81
CA SER A 424 -2.86 15.01 -7.93
C SER A 424 -3.96 14.05 -7.52
N SER A 425 -3.62 12.77 -7.36
CA SER A 425 -4.48 11.72 -6.78
C SER A 425 -3.85 11.15 -5.53
N ILE A 426 -4.66 10.86 -4.49
CA ILE A 426 -4.20 10.32 -3.21
C ILE A 426 -4.80 8.94 -2.99
N TYR A 427 -3.93 7.95 -2.77
CA TYR A 427 -4.30 6.59 -2.40
C TYR A 427 -3.83 6.28 -0.98
N ILE A 428 -4.68 5.56 -0.25
CA ILE A 428 -4.43 5.13 1.13
C ILE A 428 -3.98 3.67 1.09
N LEU A 429 -2.90 3.39 1.78
CA LEU A 429 -2.31 2.06 1.91
C LEU A 429 -2.63 1.46 3.28
N ASP A 430 -2.65 0.13 3.37
CA ASP A 430 -2.79 -0.63 4.62
C ASP A 430 -1.51 -0.59 5.47
N ASP A 431 -0.34 -0.54 4.82
CA ASP A 431 0.97 -0.45 5.45
C ASP A 431 1.85 0.57 4.71
N ASP A 432 3.00 0.90 5.27
CA ASP A 432 3.90 1.89 4.72
C ASP A 432 4.74 1.33 3.58
N ILE A 433 4.83 2.08 2.46
CA ILE A 433 5.68 1.71 1.35
C ILE A 433 7.13 2.08 1.63
N THR A 434 7.96 1.09 1.81
CA THR A 434 9.38 1.27 2.06
C THR A 434 10.20 1.19 0.78
N ILE A 435 11.33 1.92 0.73
CA ILE A 435 12.30 1.74 -0.34
C ILE A 435 12.75 0.27 -0.32
N PRO A 436 12.84 -0.39 -1.49
CA PRO A 436 13.31 -1.76 -1.56
C PRO A 436 14.61 -1.99 -0.77
N ASN A 437 14.73 -3.15 -0.17
CA ASN A 437 15.87 -3.52 0.67
C ASN A 437 17.21 -3.43 -0.07
N LYS A 438 18.32 -3.34 0.68
CA LYS A 438 19.66 -3.49 0.10
C LYS A 438 19.80 -4.86 -0.56
N LEU A 439 20.58 -4.94 -1.64
CA LEU A 439 20.73 -6.14 -2.48
C LEU A 439 20.90 -7.44 -1.67
N GLN A 440 21.75 -7.45 -0.65
CA GLN A 440 21.99 -8.65 0.16
C GLN A 440 20.74 -9.16 0.87
N ILE A 441 19.87 -8.26 1.34
CA ILE A 441 18.62 -8.62 2.05
C ILE A 441 17.56 -9.05 1.04
N ALA A 442 17.42 -8.30 -0.06
CA ALA A 442 16.48 -8.61 -1.13
C ALA A 442 16.72 -10.02 -1.71
N LEU A 443 17.99 -10.38 -1.98
CA LEU A 443 18.35 -11.71 -2.47
C LEU A 443 18.09 -12.81 -1.44
N ALA A 444 18.28 -12.54 -0.15
CA ALA A 444 18.09 -13.55 0.90
C ALA A 444 16.61 -13.87 1.16
N SER A 445 15.71 -12.90 0.95
CA SER A 445 14.27 -13.09 1.18
C SER A 445 13.55 -13.79 0.03
N GLU A 446 14.03 -13.64 -1.22
CA GLU A 446 13.25 -13.99 -2.42
C GLU A 446 13.86 -15.09 -3.31
N LEU A 447 15.18 -15.37 -3.20
CA LEU A 447 15.83 -16.31 -4.12
C LEU A 447 16.28 -17.63 -3.46
N THR A 448 15.37 -18.60 -3.35
CA THR A 448 15.70 -19.92 -2.81
C THR A 448 16.53 -20.79 -3.77
N GLY A 449 16.40 -20.60 -5.08
CA GLY A 449 17.08 -21.39 -6.11
C GLY A 449 18.48 -20.90 -6.54
N HIS A 450 19.01 -19.82 -5.94
CA HIS A 450 20.17 -19.08 -6.44
C HIS A 450 21.36 -19.03 -5.46
N SER A 451 21.40 -19.98 -4.52
CA SER A 451 22.40 -20.02 -3.43
C SER A 451 23.85 -19.94 -3.93
N LYS A 452 24.20 -20.62 -5.05
CA LYS A 452 25.54 -20.54 -5.62
C LYS A 452 25.92 -19.15 -6.11
N SER A 453 25.03 -18.47 -6.81
CA SER A 453 25.25 -17.08 -7.22
C SER A 453 25.46 -16.17 -6.02
N ILE A 454 24.64 -16.31 -4.97
CA ILE A 454 24.80 -15.54 -3.72
C ILE A 454 26.19 -15.80 -3.12
N GLU A 455 26.62 -17.07 -3.05
CA GLU A 455 27.94 -17.45 -2.54
C GLU A 455 29.06 -16.81 -3.36
N PHE A 456 29.00 -16.87 -4.70
CA PHE A 456 30.01 -16.31 -5.59
C PHE A 456 30.05 -14.78 -5.50
N PHE A 457 28.91 -14.09 -5.54
CA PHE A 457 28.87 -12.65 -5.35
C PHE A 457 29.40 -12.22 -3.98
N LYS A 458 29.13 -13.01 -2.93
CA LYS A 458 29.68 -12.78 -1.58
C LYS A 458 31.18 -12.97 -1.55
N LYS A 459 31.71 -14.04 -2.19
CA LYS A 459 33.14 -14.36 -2.26
C LYS A 459 33.97 -13.21 -2.82
N PHE A 460 33.47 -12.55 -3.88
CA PHE A 460 34.16 -11.41 -4.51
C PHE A 460 33.75 -10.05 -3.94
N GLY A 461 32.92 -10.00 -2.91
CA GLY A 461 32.47 -8.76 -2.26
C GLY A 461 31.51 -7.90 -3.10
N LEU A 462 30.97 -8.42 -4.22
CA LEU A 462 30.08 -7.72 -5.13
C LEU A 462 28.79 -7.28 -4.43
N LEU A 463 28.21 -8.11 -3.54
CA LEU A 463 27.02 -7.73 -2.79
C LEU A 463 27.20 -6.44 -1.96
N LYS A 464 28.42 -6.21 -1.43
CA LYS A 464 28.70 -4.99 -0.68
C LYS A 464 28.98 -3.80 -1.58
N SER A 465 29.68 -4.00 -2.73
CA SER A 465 29.97 -2.91 -3.66
C SER A 465 28.72 -2.38 -4.33
N LEU A 466 27.79 -3.25 -4.73
CA LEU A 466 26.52 -2.90 -5.35
C LEU A 466 25.49 -2.33 -4.37
N SER A 467 25.68 -2.49 -3.07
CA SER A 467 24.81 -1.94 -2.01
C SER A 467 25.36 -0.65 -1.40
N LYS A 468 26.49 -0.14 -1.85
CA LYS A 468 27.02 1.14 -1.37
C LYS A 468 26.13 2.24 -1.92
N GLY A 469 25.56 3.05 -1.03
CA GLY A 469 24.61 4.14 -1.35
C GLY A 469 25.24 5.33 -2.08
N ASN A 470 25.92 5.08 -3.17
CA ASN A 470 26.24 6.07 -4.19
C ASN A 470 25.02 6.16 -5.12
N ASP A 471 24.89 7.25 -5.87
CA ASP A 471 23.80 7.44 -6.84
C ASP A 471 23.90 6.50 -8.07
N GLU A 472 24.79 5.50 -8.01
CA GLU A 472 24.98 4.49 -9.05
C GLU A 472 23.82 3.48 -9.05
N VAL A 473 23.34 3.16 -10.23
CA VAL A 473 22.24 2.19 -10.46
C VAL A 473 22.74 0.99 -11.24
N TYR A 474 22.12 -0.17 -10.98
CA TYR A 474 22.54 -1.43 -11.59
C TYR A 474 21.36 -2.31 -11.96
N THR A 475 21.47 -2.99 -13.11
CA THR A 475 20.64 -4.16 -13.44
C THR A 475 21.49 -5.42 -13.31
N ILE A 476 20.99 -6.44 -12.64
CA ILE A 476 21.73 -7.66 -12.37
C ILE A 476 20.94 -8.85 -12.95
N PHE A 477 21.51 -9.54 -13.91
CA PHE A 477 21.04 -10.85 -14.33
C PHE A 477 21.63 -11.88 -13.38
N PHE A 478 20.79 -12.65 -12.67
CA PHE A 478 21.26 -13.47 -11.55
C PHE A 478 21.07 -14.95 -11.82
N PRO A 479 22.13 -15.70 -12.19
CA PRO A 479 22.02 -17.09 -12.60
C PRO A 479 21.54 -18.01 -11.49
N SER A 480 20.65 -18.97 -11.82
CA SER A 480 20.21 -19.99 -10.89
C SER A 480 21.31 -21.00 -10.55
N SER A 481 21.21 -21.63 -9.38
CA SER A 481 22.12 -22.71 -8.99
C SER A 481 22.10 -23.89 -9.96
N LYS A 482 20.94 -24.14 -10.60
CA LYS A 482 20.80 -25.18 -11.64
C LYS A 482 21.66 -24.86 -12.86
N LEU A 483 21.71 -23.60 -13.28
CA LEU A 483 22.51 -23.12 -14.39
C LEU A 483 24.02 -23.33 -14.11
N TRP A 484 24.50 -22.92 -12.91
CA TRP A 484 25.88 -23.20 -12.50
C TRP A 484 26.18 -24.68 -12.42
N ASN A 485 25.28 -25.50 -11.90
CA ASN A 485 25.46 -26.97 -11.87
C ASN A 485 25.54 -27.58 -13.27
N GLY A 486 24.81 -26.99 -14.23
CA GLY A 486 24.84 -27.41 -15.63
C GLY A 486 26.19 -27.25 -16.32
N LEU A 487 27.06 -26.36 -15.81
CA LEU A 487 28.44 -26.19 -16.30
C LEU A 487 29.37 -27.38 -16.00
N ASP A 488 29.02 -28.15 -14.97
CA ASP A 488 29.71 -29.37 -14.57
C ASP A 488 31.24 -29.19 -14.43
N LEU A 489 32.08 -29.78 -15.32
CA LEU A 489 33.54 -29.67 -15.24
C LEU A 489 34.05 -28.23 -15.48
N VAL A 490 33.32 -27.43 -16.21
CA VAL A 490 33.63 -26.00 -16.38
C VAL A 490 33.51 -25.26 -15.08
N LEU A 491 32.52 -25.63 -14.24
CA LEU A 491 32.39 -25.02 -12.90
C LEU A 491 33.62 -25.36 -12.04
N ASP A 492 34.16 -26.57 -12.10
CA ASP A 492 35.38 -26.92 -11.36
C ASP A 492 36.59 -26.09 -11.82
N TYR A 493 36.66 -25.74 -13.12
CA TYR A 493 37.65 -24.81 -13.64
C TYR A 493 37.47 -23.44 -13.06
N LEU A 494 36.25 -22.90 -13.09
CA LEU A 494 35.94 -21.57 -12.59
C LEU A 494 36.21 -21.46 -11.09
N LEU A 495 35.92 -22.49 -10.32
CA LEU A 495 36.19 -22.51 -8.87
C LEU A 495 37.70 -22.49 -8.53
N LYS A 496 38.57 -23.02 -9.43
CA LYS A 496 40.03 -22.94 -9.29
C LYS A 496 40.63 -21.66 -9.89
N ASN A 497 39.90 -20.99 -10.77
CA ASN A 497 40.31 -19.78 -11.44
C ASN A 497 39.44 -18.59 -11.06
N ASP A 498 39.75 -17.97 -9.89
CA ASP A 498 39.00 -16.87 -9.33
C ASP A 498 38.87 -15.66 -10.28
N ASN A 499 39.86 -15.42 -11.12
CA ASN A 499 39.80 -14.28 -12.05
C ASN A 499 38.73 -14.48 -13.13
N SER A 500 38.67 -15.66 -13.74
CA SER A 500 37.67 -15.99 -14.77
C SER A 500 36.24 -15.99 -14.18
N LEU A 501 36.08 -16.57 -12.99
CA LEU A 501 34.79 -16.57 -12.31
C LEU A 501 34.32 -15.15 -11.98
N LYS A 502 35.23 -14.31 -11.49
CA LYS A 502 34.92 -12.91 -11.17
C LYS A 502 34.50 -12.13 -12.42
N LEU A 503 35.24 -12.27 -13.52
CA LEU A 503 34.91 -11.59 -14.78
C LEU A 503 33.53 -11.99 -15.30
N ILE A 504 33.17 -13.29 -15.23
CA ILE A 504 31.84 -13.76 -15.61
C ILE A 504 30.78 -13.10 -14.73
N LEU A 505 30.97 -13.07 -13.39
CA LEU A 505 29.99 -12.44 -12.47
C LEU A 505 29.84 -10.95 -12.74
N GLU A 506 30.93 -10.24 -13.00
CA GLU A 506 30.90 -8.80 -13.31
C GLU A 506 30.21 -8.51 -14.64
N ASN A 507 30.20 -9.45 -15.58
CA ASN A 507 29.52 -9.31 -16.86
C ASN A 507 27.99 -9.49 -16.77
N PHE A 508 27.48 -10.07 -15.68
CA PHE A 508 26.05 -10.12 -15.39
C PHE A 508 25.48 -8.85 -14.76
N ILE A 509 26.33 -7.85 -14.47
CA ILE A 509 25.96 -6.63 -13.83
C ILE A 509 26.06 -5.49 -14.85
N ILE A 510 24.94 -4.88 -15.16
CA ILE A 510 24.88 -3.70 -16.02
C ILE A 510 24.98 -2.46 -15.16
N LYS A 511 25.88 -1.55 -15.51
CA LYS A 511 26.15 -0.33 -14.79
C LYS A 511 25.45 0.84 -15.46
N GLY A 512 24.92 1.77 -14.65
CA GLY A 512 24.36 3.02 -15.15
C GLY A 512 23.03 2.86 -15.91
N SER A 513 22.37 1.72 -15.83
CA SER A 513 21.09 1.49 -16.51
C SER A 513 20.19 0.59 -15.69
N LEU A 514 18.90 0.98 -15.60
CA LEU A 514 17.84 0.14 -15.06
C LEU A 514 17.02 -0.44 -16.21
N ILE A 515 17.07 -1.76 -16.34
CA ILE A 515 16.30 -2.52 -17.33
C ILE A 515 15.27 -3.30 -16.55
N TYR A 516 14.01 -2.90 -16.70
CA TYR A 516 12.88 -3.57 -16.11
C TYR A 516 12.20 -4.47 -17.13
N HIS A 517 11.33 -5.30 -16.70
CA HIS A 517 10.54 -6.17 -17.57
C HIS A 517 9.70 -5.39 -18.61
N ASP A 518 9.29 -4.13 -18.31
CA ASP A 518 8.58 -3.24 -19.23
C ASP A 518 9.51 -2.48 -20.22
N PHE A 519 10.76 -2.97 -20.39
CA PHE A 519 11.76 -2.39 -21.26
C PHE A 519 11.34 -2.50 -22.74
N ASP A 520 11.36 -1.40 -23.48
CA ASP A 520 10.89 -1.33 -24.88
C ASP A 520 11.95 -0.87 -25.90
N ASP A 521 13.20 -0.64 -25.46
CA ASP A 521 14.24 -0.14 -26.35
C ASP A 521 14.70 -1.20 -27.35
N VAL A 522 14.88 -0.77 -28.61
CA VAL A 522 15.50 -1.58 -29.64
C VAL A 522 17.00 -1.25 -29.69
N ASN A 523 17.85 -2.23 -29.33
CA ASN A 523 19.30 -2.14 -29.37
C ASN A 523 19.89 -1.05 -28.44
N LYS A 524 19.70 -1.17 -27.13
CA LYS A 524 20.37 -0.33 -26.15
C LYS A 524 21.76 -0.86 -25.88
N THR A 525 22.79 -0.04 -26.15
CA THR A 525 24.17 -0.35 -25.74
C THR A 525 24.35 -0.04 -24.26
N CYS A 526 24.76 -1.04 -23.50
CA CYS A 526 24.98 -0.95 -22.06
C CYS A 526 26.41 -1.34 -21.72
N THR A 527 26.94 -0.79 -20.62
CA THR A 527 28.27 -1.16 -20.10
C THR A 527 28.12 -2.07 -18.90
N THR A 528 28.85 -3.19 -18.87
CA THR A 528 28.87 -4.11 -17.73
C THR A 528 29.78 -3.58 -16.62
N TYR A 529 29.72 -4.21 -15.45
CA TYR A 529 30.60 -3.87 -14.32
C TYR A 529 32.09 -4.16 -14.59
N SER A 530 32.35 -5.05 -15.54
CA SER A 530 33.71 -5.35 -16.08
C SER A 530 34.16 -4.41 -17.22
N ASP A 531 33.41 -3.30 -17.47
CA ASP A 531 33.61 -2.33 -18.53
C ASP A 531 33.54 -2.92 -19.97
N ASN A 532 32.81 -4.03 -20.16
CA ASN A 532 32.49 -4.56 -21.49
C ASN A 532 31.20 -3.89 -22.00
N GLU A 533 31.16 -3.61 -23.31
CA GLU A 533 29.96 -3.14 -23.96
C GLU A 533 29.10 -4.32 -24.42
N ILE A 534 27.82 -4.32 -24.11
CA ILE A 534 26.82 -5.31 -24.53
C ILE A 534 25.63 -4.60 -25.14
N ILE A 535 24.94 -5.26 -26.07
CA ILE A 535 23.72 -4.74 -26.70
C ILE A 535 22.53 -5.54 -26.18
N ILE A 536 21.53 -4.81 -25.66
CA ILE A 536 20.31 -5.37 -25.13
C ILE A 536 19.14 -4.90 -25.98
N SER A 537 18.30 -5.81 -26.40
CA SER A 537 17.07 -5.53 -27.13
C SER A 537 15.95 -6.46 -26.71
N LYS A 538 14.72 -5.96 -26.75
CA LYS A 538 13.52 -6.80 -26.60
C LYS A 538 13.21 -7.47 -27.94
N ILE A 539 13.02 -8.79 -27.93
CA ILE A 539 12.69 -9.57 -29.12
C ILE A 539 11.21 -9.91 -29.14
N ASP A 540 10.68 -10.37 -28.00
CA ASP A 540 9.32 -10.91 -27.89
C ASP A 540 8.73 -10.59 -26.52
N ASP A 541 7.39 -10.65 -26.47
CA ASP A 541 6.62 -10.35 -25.27
C ASP A 541 5.46 -11.34 -25.19
N ASP A 542 5.56 -12.30 -24.29
CA ASP A 542 4.47 -13.23 -24.03
C ASP A 542 3.56 -12.66 -22.93
N VAL A 543 2.59 -11.88 -23.36
CA VAL A 543 1.63 -11.18 -22.50
C VAL A 543 0.75 -12.17 -21.71
N GLU A 544 0.58 -13.42 -22.17
CA GLU A 544 -0.24 -14.41 -21.46
C GLU A 544 0.48 -14.99 -20.25
N ASN A 545 1.83 -15.10 -20.32
CA ASN A 545 2.65 -15.67 -19.27
C ASN A 545 3.50 -14.62 -18.53
N ASP A 546 3.32 -13.34 -18.80
CA ASP A 546 4.05 -12.22 -18.18
C ASP A 546 5.59 -12.36 -18.34
N ILE A 547 6.04 -12.88 -19.47
CA ILE A 547 7.45 -13.11 -19.82
C ILE A 547 7.87 -12.20 -20.95
N THR A 548 8.95 -11.45 -20.73
CA THR A 548 9.64 -10.67 -21.75
C THR A 548 10.91 -11.35 -22.16
N VAL A 549 11.12 -11.54 -23.45
CA VAL A 549 12.34 -12.14 -24.00
C VAL A 549 13.29 -11.05 -24.43
N LEU A 550 14.41 -10.94 -23.73
CA LEU A 550 15.50 -10.05 -24.07
C LEU A 550 16.58 -10.77 -24.87
N GLN A 551 17.12 -10.10 -25.86
CA GLN A 551 18.39 -10.50 -26.50
C GLN A 551 19.52 -9.68 -25.91
N ILE A 552 20.52 -10.36 -25.39
CA ILE A 552 21.78 -9.78 -24.95
C ILE A 552 22.88 -10.35 -25.83
N ASP A 553 23.43 -9.53 -26.71
CA ASP A 553 24.33 -9.92 -27.80
C ASP A 553 23.69 -11.03 -28.66
N ASP A 554 24.23 -12.24 -28.64
CA ASP A 554 23.74 -13.36 -29.43
C ASP A 554 22.83 -14.33 -28.65
N LYS A 555 22.57 -14.08 -27.37
CA LYS A 555 21.83 -14.97 -26.48
C LYS A 555 20.49 -14.38 -26.07
N THR A 556 19.50 -15.23 -25.91
CA THR A 556 18.16 -14.89 -25.45
C THR A 556 18.00 -15.20 -23.96
N PHE A 557 17.31 -14.33 -23.26
CA PHE A 557 17.01 -14.42 -21.82
C PHE A 557 15.54 -14.16 -21.59
N GLU A 558 14.91 -15.02 -20.83
CA GLU A 558 13.54 -14.82 -20.38
C GLU A 558 13.57 -14.10 -19.02
N ILE A 559 12.88 -12.96 -18.93
CA ILE A 559 12.64 -12.25 -17.68
C ILE A 559 11.14 -12.20 -17.40
N SER A 560 10.76 -12.45 -16.16
CA SER A 560 9.38 -12.44 -15.72
C SER A 560 9.14 -11.29 -14.75
N PHE A 561 7.95 -10.68 -14.81
CA PHE A 561 7.54 -9.68 -13.84
C PHE A 561 7.52 -10.24 -12.42
N ASP A 562 6.99 -11.45 -12.24
CA ASP A 562 6.85 -12.06 -10.93
C ASP A 562 8.20 -12.32 -10.26
N ASP A 563 9.22 -12.70 -11.06
CA ASP A 563 10.56 -13.00 -10.57
C ASP A 563 11.46 -11.75 -10.44
N GLU A 564 11.02 -10.59 -10.95
CA GLU A 564 11.79 -9.35 -10.90
C GLU A 564 11.90 -8.83 -9.47
N ILE A 565 13.13 -8.68 -8.96
CA ILE A 565 13.41 -8.23 -7.59
C ILE A 565 13.91 -6.81 -7.60
N LEU A 566 13.15 -5.91 -6.99
CA LEU A 566 13.57 -4.54 -6.76
C LEU A 566 14.47 -4.44 -5.52
N TYR A 567 15.58 -3.71 -5.61
CA TYR A 567 16.42 -3.38 -4.47
C TYR A 567 16.76 -1.87 -4.45
N SER A 568 17.41 -1.39 -3.40
CA SER A 568 17.54 0.04 -3.08
C SER A 568 18.05 0.94 -4.22
N ASN A 569 18.85 0.44 -5.13
CA ASN A 569 19.41 1.18 -6.26
C ASN A 569 19.48 0.35 -7.55
N GLY A 570 18.58 -0.58 -7.73
CA GLY A 570 18.55 -1.39 -8.94
C GLY A 570 17.47 -2.44 -9.01
N VAL A 571 17.64 -3.33 -9.99
CA VAL A 571 16.75 -4.46 -10.27
C VAL A 571 17.57 -5.72 -10.50
N VAL A 572 17.04 -6.86 -10.05
CA VAL A 572 17.62 -8.19 -10.27
C VAL A 572 16.65 -9.04 -11.06
N HIS A 573 17.12 -9.63 -12.15
CA HIS A 573 16.40 -10.62 -12.92
C HIS A 573 17.01 -11.98 -12.69
N PRO A 574 16.34 -12.93 -12.02
CA PRO A 574 16.77 -14.32 -11.97
C PRO A 574 16.74 -14.93 -13.36
N ILE A 575 17.82 -15.61 -13.77
CA ILE A 575 17.92 -16.25 -15.07
C ILE A 575 18.18 -17.74 -14.93
N ASN A 576 17.54 -18.53 -15.82
CA ASN A 576 17.61 -19.99 -15.82
C ASN A 576 18.15 -20.59 -17.12
N ASP A 577 18.31 -19.77 -18.17
CA ASP A 577 18.51 -20.26 -19.53
C ASP A 577 19.97 -20.28 -19.97
N ASN A 578 20.64 -19.13 -19.92
CA ASN A 578 21.97 -18.96 -20.50
C ASN A 578 22.92 -18.23 -19.55
N LEU A 579 24.22 -18.34 -19.79
CA LEU A 579 25.27 -17.56 -19.17
C LEU A 579 25.84 -16.55 -20.17
N ILE A 580 26.11 -15.34 -19.71
CA ILE A 580 26.76 -14.28 -20.47
C ILE A 580 28.26 -14.38 -20.21
N TYR A 581 29.02 -14.77 -21.25
CA TYR A 581 30.46 -14.84 -21.15
C TYR A 581 31.09 -13.59 -21.77
N PRO A 582 32.02 -12.92 -21.09
CA PRO A 582 32.76 -11.84 -21.70
C PRO A 582 33.70 -12.39 -22.80
N ASP A 583 33.90 -11.60 -23.86
CA ASP A 583 34.72 -11.98 -25.05
C ASP A 583 36.17 -12.40 -24.74
N ASN A 584 36.67 -11.97 -23.60
CA ASN A 584 38.05 -12.25 -23.17
C ASN A 584 38.19 -13.55 -22.36
N ILE A 585 37.11 -14.33 -22.21
CA ILE A 585 37.14 -15.62 -21.52
C ILE A 585 37.18 -16.74 -22.56
N GLU A 586 38.29 -17.50 -22.54
CA GLU A 586 38.46 -18.73 -23.32
C GLU A 586 38.77 -19.85 -22.34
N ILE A 587 37.98 -20.96 -22.42
CA ILE A 587 38.21 -22.18 -21.66
C ILE A 587 38.36 -23.30 -22.67
N THR A 588 39.59 -23.80 -22.79
CA THR A 588 39.98 -24.81 -23.81
C THR A 588 39.84 -26.24 -23.26
N THR A 589 39.82 -27.21 -24.17
CA THR A 589 39.90 -28.64 -23.81
C THR A 589 41.13 -28.92 -22.93
N SER A 590 42.26 -28.23 -23.21
CA SER A 590 43.49 -28.35 -22.42
C SER A 590 43.31 -27.86 -20.99
N ASP A 591 42.57 -26.74 -20.80
CA ASP A 591 42.28 -26.19 -19.48
C ASP A 591 41.45 -27.13 -18.63
N LEU A 592 40.44 -27.72 -19.25
CA LEU A 592 39.54 -28.66 -18.58
C LEU A 592 40.30 -29.97 -18.21
N LEU A 593 41.16 -30.45 -19.05
CA LEU A 593 42.01 -31.62 -18.76
C LEU A 593 43.02 -31.37 -17.63
N ASN A 594 43.61 -30.16 -17.58
CA ASN A 594 44.58 -29.81 -16.53
C ASN A 594 43.98 -29.77 -15.12
N ILE A 595 42.68 -29.58 -15.02
CA ILE A 595 41.97 -29.52 -13.73
C ILE A 595 41.59 -30.90 -13.20
N GLN A 596 41.33 -31.82 -14.12
CA GLN A 596 41.06 -33.22 -13.79
C GLN A 596 42.37 -33.95 -13.53
N ASP A 597 42.37 -34.98 -12.72
CA ASP A 597 43.53 -35.85 -12.52
C ASP A 597 43.76 -36.75 -13.79
N SER A 598 44.23 -36.09 -14.84
CA SER A 598 44.37 -36.68 -16.19
C SER A 598 45.82 -37.00 -16.59
N ASN A 599 46.79 -36.83 -15.69
CA ASN A 599 48.22 -36.95 -15.99
C ASN A 599 48.59 -38.25 -16.71
N GLU A 600 48.04 -39.36 -16.25
CA GLU A 600 48.35 -40.69 -16.89
C GLU A 600 47.80 -40.76 -18.29
N PHE A 601 46.60 -40.26 -18.54
CA PHE A 601 46.01 -40.26 -19.87
C PHE A 601 46.72 -39.26 -20.80
N LEU A 602 47.11 -38.12 -20.32
CA LEU A 602 47.92 -37.14 -21.05
C LEU A 602 49.30 -37.71 -21.43
N ASN A 603 49.96 -38.41 -20.54
CA ASN A 603 51.22 -39.09 -20.79
C ASN A 603 51.09 -40.14 -21.93
N ILE A 604 49.93 -40.82 -22.03
CA ILE A 604 49.63 -41.76 -23.13
C ILE A 604 49.54 -41.02 -24.46
N LEU A 605 48.80 -39.90 -24.50
CA LEU A 605 48.63 -39.06 -25.69
C LEU A 605 49.96 -38.47 -26.16
N ASP A 606 50.80 -37.97 -25.26
CA ASP A 606 52.13 -37.41 -25.54
C ASP A 606 53.06 -38.48 -26.12
N LYS A 607 53.10 -39.67 -25.54
CA LYS A 607 53.91 -40.80 -26.02
C LYS A 607 53.56 -41.22 -27.45
N LEU A 608 52.31 -40.99 -27.84
CA LEU A 608 51.79 -41.35 -29.17
C LEU A 608 51.82 -40.15 -30.14
N ASN A 609 52.28 -38.97 -29.75
CA ASN A 609 52.23 -37.70 -30.50
C ASN A 609 50.80 -37.33 -30.91
N LEU A 610 49.83 -37.60 -30.08
CA LEU A 610 48.41 -37.27 -30.28
C LEU A 610 48.00 -36.00 -29.53
N SER A 611 48.90 -35.33 -28.83
CA SER A 611 48.60 -34.12 -28.03
C SER A 611 48.13 -32.94 -28.88
N SER A 612 48.40 -32.95 -30.21
CA SER A 612 47.86 -31.94 -31.12
C SER A 612 46.30 -31.90 -31.12
N TYR A 613 45.64 -33.01 -30.89
CA TYR A 613 44.17 -33.05 -30.80
C TYR A 613 43.60 -32.40 -29.50
N ILE A 614 44.43 -32.23 -28.48
CA ILE A 614 44.03 -31.56 -27.26
C ILE A 614 44.03 -30.02 -27.47
N HIS A 615 44.98 -29.54 -28.28
CA HIS A 615 45.13 -28.13 -28.58
C HIS A 615 44.22 -27.65 -29.72
N ASP A 616 43.64 -28.58 -30.45
CA ASP A 616 42.61 -28.28 -31.46
C ASP A 616 41.22 -28.29 -30.79
N ASN A 617 40.70 -27.13 -30.48
CA ASN A 617 39.41 -26.96 -29.82
C ASN A 617 38.20 -27.46 -30.61
N SER A 618 38.41 -28.13 -31.76
CA SER A 618 37.35 -28.77 -32.52
C SER A 618 37.14 -30.26 -32.11
N TYR A 619 38.14 -30.89 -31.49
CA TYR A 619 38.07 -32.28 -31.03
C TYR A 619 37.61 -32.34 -29.56
N SER A 620 36.95 -33.49 -29.23
CA SER A 620 36.54 -33.75 -27.84
C SER A 620 37.23 -35.01 -27.29
N ILE A 621 37.47 -35.02 -26.00
CA ILE A 621 38.20 -36.10 -25.31
C ILE A 621 37.25 -36.82 -24.33
N MET A 622 37.16 -38.14 -24.45
CA MET A 622 36.57 -39.01 -23.43
C MET A 622 37.65 -39.40 -22.41
N LEU A 623 37.60 -38.79 -21.24
CA LEU A 623 38.60 -38.98 -20.18
C LEU A 623 38.13 -40.07 -19.22
N PRO A 624 38.76 -41.26 -19.13
CA PRO A 624 38.46 -42.21 -18.09
C PRO A 624 38.90 -41.72 -16.71
N THR A 625 38.16 -42.04 -15.65
CA THR A 625 38.62 -41.72 -14.29
C THR A 625 39.95 -42.37 -13.99
N THR A 626 40.85 -41.66 -13.31
CA THR A 626 42.18 -42.19 -12.95
C THR A 626 42.09 -43.52 -12.23
N LYS A 627 41.13 -43.70 -11.31
CA LYS A 627 40.90 -44.97 -10.62
C LYS A 627 40.58 -46.10 -11.58
N SER A 628 39.74 -45.87 -12.55
CA SER A 628 39.39 -46.92 -13.56
C SER A 628 40.51 -47.21 -14.52
N LEU A 629 41.30 -46.20 -14.89
CA LEU A 629 42.48 -46.39 -15.75
C LEU A 629 43.53 -47.25 -15.06
N PHE A 630 43.76 -47.13 -13.76
CA PHE A 630 44.67 -48.00 -13.00
C PHE A 630 44.16 -49.41 -12.81
N GLN A 631 42.85 -49.62 -12.85
CA GLN A 631 42.28 -50.96 -12.77
C GLN A 631 42.50 -51.81 -14.06
N GLU A 632 42.63 -51.14 -15.16
CA GLU A 632 43.07 -51.79 -16.41
C GLU A 632 44.55 -52.07 -16.29
N ASN A 633 44.96 -53.17 -16.88
CA ASN A 633 46.39 -53.63 -16.87
C ASN A 633 47.25 -52.67 -17.72
N ILE A 634 47.60 -51.45 -17.13
CA ILE A 634 48.35 -50.42 -17.81
C ILE A 634 49.71 -50.93 -18.33
N THR A 635 50.34 -51.87 -17.63
CA THR A 635 51.60 -52.45 -18.07
C THR A 635 51.45 -53.24 -19.38
N HIS A 636 50.32 -53.89 -19.59
CA HIS A 636 49.97 -54.55 -20.85
C HIS A 636 49.61 -53.53 -21.95
N LEU A 637 48.88 -52.49 -21.61
CA LEU A 637 48.59 -51.40 -22.54
C LEU A 637 49.86 -50.71 -23.04
N LEU A 638 50.83 -50.44 -22.17
CA LEU A 638 52.11 -49.82 -22.54
C LEU A 638 53.08 -50.72 -23.26
N SER A 639 52.84 -52.03 -23.29
CA SER A 639 53.75 -53.01 -23.94
C SER A 639 53.56 -53.12 -25.45
N ASP A 640 52.35 -52.83 -25.98
CA ASP A 640 52.01 -52.88 -27.41
C ASP A 640 51.60 -51.47 -27.90
N ILE A 641 52.45 -50.81 -28.62
CA ILE A 641 52.26 -49.43 -29.15
C ILE A 641 51.02 -49.35 -30.03
N LYS A 642 50.74 -50.40 -30.88
CA LYS A 642 49.55 -50.38 -31.75
C LYS A 642 48.23 -50.51 -30.96
N TYR A 643 48.27 -51.32 -29.91
CA TYR A 643 47.13 -51.43 -28.99
C TYR A 643 46.89 -50.16 -28.21
N LEU A 644 47.95 -49.51 -27.73
CA LEU A 644 47.94 -48.24 -27.07
C LEU A 644 47.41 -47.09 -27.97
N GLU A 645 47.79 -47.11 -29.27
CA GLU A 645 47.32 -46.18 -30.29
C GLU A 645 45.80 -46.36 -30.54
N ASN A 646 45.32 -47.56 -30.67
CA ASN A 646 43.87 -47.84 -30.81
C ASN A 646 43.10 -47.42 -29.56
N PHE A 647 43.68 -47.66 -28.40
CA PHE A 647 43.08 -47.20 -27.11
C PHE A 647 42.93 -45.72 -27.09
N ALA A 648 43.98 -44.96 -27.37
CA ALA A 648 43.94 -43.50 -27.39
C ALA A 648 42.96 -42.94 -28.43
N LYS A 649 42.95 -43.50 -29.66
CA LYS A 649 42.06 -43.08 -30.76
C LYS A 649 40.56 -43.38 -30.48
N LEU A 650 40.24 -44.37 -29.66
CA LEU A 650 38.87 -44.67 -29.23
C LEU A 650 38.33 -43.58 -28.26
N HIS A 651 39.21 -42.88 -27.58
CA HIS A 651 38.89 -41.84 -26.60
C HIS A 651 38.90 -40.42 -27.18
N ILE A 652 39.25 -40.26 -28.47
CA ILE A 652 39.24 -38.97 -29.16
C ILE A 652 38.06 -38.93 -30.12
N LEU A 653 37.21 -37.94 -29.98
CA LEU A 653 36.03 -37.71 -30.80
C LEU A 653 36.32 -36.65 -31.85
N PRO A 654 36.03 -36.91 -33.14
CA PRO A 654 36.15 -35.89 -34.20
C PRO A 654 35.15 -34.75 -34.02
N PRO A 655 35.38 -33.59 -34.70
CA PRO A 655 34.46 -32.46 -34.67
C PRO A 655 33.01 -32.86 -34.95
N GLY A 656 32.05 -32.32 -34.15
CA GLY A 656 30.64 -32.61 -34.27
C GLY A 656 30.11 -33.83 -33.50
N SER A 657 31.00 -34.80 -33.16
CA SER A 657 30.59 -36.00 -32.43
C SER A 657 30.03 -35.73 -31.03
N LEU A 658 30.48 -34.66 -30.38
CA LEU A 658 29.98 -34.28 -29.07
C LEU A 658 28.53 -33.80 -29.11
N ASN A 659 28.13 -33.11 -30.19
CA ASN A 659 26.75 -32.71 -30.42
C ASN A 659 25.81 -33.93 -30.46
N ASP A 660 26.25 -35.00 -31.15
CA ASP A 660 25.46 -36.22 -31.23
C ASP A 660 25.34 -36.94 -29.89
N ILE A 661 26.33 -36.82 -29.01
CA ILE A 661 26.26 -37.38 -27.65
C ILE A 661 25.32 -36.58 -26.78
N ILE A 662 25.42 -35.25 -26.81
CA ILE A 662 24.56 -34.37 -26.00
C ILE A 662 23.09 -34.53 -26.41
N ASN A 663 22.83 -34.66 -27.71
CA ASN A 663 21.50 -34.91 -28.28
C ASN A 663 21.17 -36.39 -28.41
N CYS A 664 21.68 -37.24 -27.52
CA CYS A 664 21.53 -38.71 -27.54
C CYS A 664 20.07 -39.19 -27.60
N TYR A 665 19.11 -38.35 -27.16
CA TYR A 665 17.70 -38.64 -27.21
C TYR A 665 17.08 -38.12 -28.51
N ASN A 666 16.99 -39.00 -29.52
CA ASN A 666 16.14 -38.72 -30.68
C ASN A 666 14.76 -39.33 -30.49
N GLU A 667 13.70 -38.50 -30.59
CA GLU A 667 12.29 -38.92 -30.54
C GLU A 667 11.91 -40.06 -31.52
N ASN A 668 12.75 -40.34 -32.48
CA ASN A 668 12.54 -41.36 -33.52
C ASN A 668 13.14 -42.73 -33.22
N GLY A 669 13.76 -42.93 -32.03
CA GLY A 669 14.27 -44.23 -31.62
C GLY A 669 15.45 -44.79 -32.47
N THR A 670 16.05 -43.97 -33.32
CA THR A 670 17.24 -44.33 -34.10
C THR A 670 18.50 -43.91 -33.36
N SER A 671 19.32 -44.87 -32.93
CA SER A 671 20.62 -44.57 -32.33
C SER A 671 21.53 -43.89 -33.36
N THR A 672 21.95 -42.64 -33.05
CA THR A 672 22.99 -41.93 -33.83
C THR A 672 24.32 -42.69 -33.74
N LEU A 673 25.00 -42.83 -34.88
CA LEU A 673 26.32 -43.44 -34.92
C LEU A 673 27.37 -42.37 -34.74
N ILE A 674 28.07 -42.40 -33.62
CA ILE A 674 29.05 -41.41 -33.22
C ILE A 674 30.43 -41.87 -33.62
N PRO A 675 31.13 -41.19 -34.55
CA PRO A 675 32.46 -41.58 -34.97
C PRO A 675 33.51 -41.36 -33.88
N THR A 676 34.53 -42.23 -33.86
CA THR A 676 35.75 -42.00 -33.05
C THR A 676 36.94 -41.74 -33.98
N LEU A 677 38.08 -41.28 -33.43
CA LEU A 677 39.31 -41.07 -34.24
C LEU A 677 39.86 -42.41 -34.77
N LEU A 678 39.43 -43.56 -34.23
CA LEU A 678 39.78 -44.87 -34.74
C LEU A 678 38.90 -45.22 -35.96
N ASN A 679 39.54 -45.36 -37.13
CA ASN A 679 38.83 -45.63 -38.40
C ASN A 679 37.84 -46.75 -38.30
N ASN A 680 36.65 -46.59 -38.87
CA ASN A 680 35.57 -47.58 -38.94
C ASN A 680 35.06 -48.02 -37.57
N THR A 681 35.17 -47.24 -36.57
CA THR A 681 34.66 -47.51 -35.22
C THR A 681 33.71 -46.42 -34.81
N HIS A 682 32.46 -46.82 -34.45
CA HIS A 682 31.41 -45.93 -34.04
C HIS A 682 30.92 -46.29 -32.65
N LEU A 683 30.49 -45.31 -31.92
CA LEU A 683 29.78 -45.46 -30.65
C LEU A 683 28.28 -45.25 -30.87
N THR A 684 27.49 -45.92 -30.08
CA THR A 684 26.07 -45.67 -29.95
C THR A 684 25.78 -45.15 -28.56
N CYS A 685 24.90 -44.18 -28.48
CA CYS A 685 24.47 -43.56 -27.25
C CYS A 685 23.05 -44.01 -26.90
N ARG A 686 22.79 -44.17 -25.60
CA ARG A 686 21.43 -44.30 -25.05
C ARG A 686 21.34 -43.57 -23.71
N GLN A 687 20.18 -43.01 -23.44
CA GLN A 687 19.89 -42.40 -22.14
C GLN A 687 19.06 -43.38 -21.29
N LEU A 688 19.42 -43.53 -20.02
CA LEU A 688 18.63 -44.29 -19.05
C LEU A 688 17.48 -43.43 -18.51
N GLU A 689 16.49 -44.07 -17.91
CA GLU A 689 15.39 -43.37 -17.23
C GLU A 689 15.89 -42.46 -16.06
N SER A 690 17.05 -42.75 -15.49
CA SER A 690 17.74 -41.93 -14.52
C SER A 690 18.34 -40.63 -15.08
N GLY A 691 18.35 -40.47 -16.42
CA GLY A 691 19.03 -39.34 -17.10
C GLY A 691 20.48 -39.65 -17.48
N ASP A 692 21.06 -40.77 -17.01
CA ASP A 692 22.45 -41.14 -17.29
C ASP A 692 22.64 -41.48 -18.75
N MET A 693 23.74 -41.01 -19.33
CA MET A 693 24.12 -41.36 -20.72
C MET A 693 25.09 -42.53 -20.73
N MET A 694 24.76 -43.51 -21.54
CA MET A 694 25.56 -44.71 -21.73
C MET A 694 26.06 -44.80 -23.17
N LEU A 695 27.34 -45.07 -23.34
CA LEU A 695 27.96 -45.26 -24.65
C LEU A 695 28.43 -46.73 -24.83
N SER A 696 28.25 -47.26 -26.01
CA SER A 696 28.76 -48.62 -26.38
C SER A 696 29.34 -48.63 -27.79
N ILE A 697 30.30 -49.55 -28.05
CA ILE A 697 30.87 -49.71 -29.39
C ILE A 697 29.89 -50.49 -30.27
N THR A 698 29.53 -49.94 -31.43
CA THR A 698 28.55 -50.55 -32.36
C THR A 698 29.04 -51.85 -32.95
N GLU A 699 30.30 -51.88 -33.31
CA GLU A 699 30.94 -53.07 -34.00
C GLU A 699 31.46 -54.12 -33.02
N GLY A 700 31.43 -53.83 -31.71
CA GLY A 700 32.08 -54.63 -30.70
C GLY A 700 31.19 -55.47 -29.79
N SER A 701 31.67 -55.76 -28.60
CA SER A 701 30.92 -56.35 -27.50
C SER A 701 29.94 -55.31 -26.91
N LYS A 702 28.80 -55.78 -26.33
CA LYS A 702 27.80 -54.96 -25.74
C LYS A 702 28.22 -54.34 -24.36
N ASN A 703 29.52 -54.04 -24.19
CA ASN A 703 29.98 -53.38 -23.00
C ASN A 703 29.64 -51.88 -23.09
N GLU A 704 29.11 -51.32 -22.00
CA GLU A 704 28.69 -49.93 -21.93
C GLU A 704 29.60 -49.18 -20.98
N ILE A 705 29.80 -47.91 -21.25
CA ILE A 705 30.46 -46.94 -20.40
C ILE A 705 29.45 -45.89 -20.04
N ARG A 706 29.55 -45.37 -18.83
CA ARG A 706 28.68 -44.30 -18.35
C ARG A 706 29.44 -42.97 -18.42
N ILE A 707 28.79 -41.95 -18.94
CA ILE A 707 29.29 -40.58 -18.86
C ILE A 707 28.95 -40.05 -17.44
N LEU A 708 29.96 -39.72 -16.69
CA LEU A 708 29.83 -39.21 -15.30
C LEU A 708 29.64 -37.70 -15.30
N ARG A 709 30.48 -36.99 -16.07
CA ARG A 709 30.50 -35.53 -16.11
C ARG A 709 30.91 -35.05 -17.51
N LYS A 710 30.55 -33.77 -17.83
CA LYS A 710 30.88 -33.16 -19.10
C LYS A 710 31.49 -31.75 -18.87
N GLY A 711 32.36 -31.32 -19.76
CA GLY A 711 32.88 -29.96 -19.78
C GLY A 711 32.98 -29.46 -21.21
N LEU A 712 32.26 -28.38 -21.53
CA LEU A 712 32.25 -27.79 -22.85
C LEU A 712 33.28 -26.64 -22.90
N THR A 713 33.91 -26.45 -24.09
CA THR A 713 34.79 -25.30 -24.30
C THR A 713 34.01 -23.99 -24.38
N ILE A 714 34.63 -22.88 -23.97
CA ILE A 714 34.04 -21.54 -24.06
C ILE A 714 35.05 -20.67 -24.87
N PRO A 715 34.58 -19.87 -25.84
CA PRO A 715 33.21 -19.71 -26.31
C PRO A 715 32.68 -20.97 -27.01
N GLU A 716 31.37 -21.14 -26.93
CA GLU A 716 30.68 -22.21 -27.68
C GLU A 716 30.73 -21.88 -29.16
N THR A 717 31.25 -22.80 -29.95
CA THR A 717 31.28 -22.72 -31.42
C THR A 717 30.14 -23.55 -32.00
N GLU A 718 29.84 -23.40 -33.31
CA GLU A 718 28.82 -24.25 -33.98
C GLU A 718 29.12 -25.74 -33.82
N VAL A 719 30.41 -26.10 -33.66
CA VAL A 719 30.88 -27.44 -33.38
C VAL A 719 31.28 -27.52 -31.92
N LEU A 720 30.41 -28.12 -31.09
CA LEU A 720 30.70 -28.30 -29.67
C LEU A 720 31.94 -29.21 -29.48
N SER A 721 32.82 -28.80 -28.59
CA SER A 721 34.02 -29.51 -28.17
C SER A 721 34.19 -29.46 -26.65
N GLY A 722 35.07 -30.33 -26.12
CA GLY A 722 35.35 -30.39 -24.72
C GLY A 722 35.75 -31.76 -24.20
N ILE A 723 35.44 -32.05 -22.96
CA ILE A 723 35.76 -33.35 -22.34
C ILE A 723 34.50 -34.04 -21.78
N LEU A 724 34.51 -35.35 -21.85
CA LEU A 724 33.53 -36.23 -21.21
C LEU A 724 34.29 -37.13 -20.22
N LEU A 725 33.98 -37.00 -18.94
CA LEU A 725 34.50 -37.89 -17.90
C LEU A 725 33.69 -39.19 -17.93
N ILE A 726 34.37 -40.31 -18.13
CA ILE A 726 33.72 -41.62 -18.24
C ILE A 726 34.14 -42.54 -17.07
N ASP A 727 33.20 -43.43 -16.67
CA ASP A 727 33.37 -44.32 -15.50
C ASP A 727 34.49 -45.32 -15.67
N ARG A 728 34.76 -45.74 -16.90
CA ARG A 728 35.81 -46.69 -17.26
C ARG A 728 36.34 -46.47 -18.66
N PRO A 729 37.60 -46.85 -19.00
CA PRO A 729 38.13 -46.69 -20.33
C PRO A 729 37.52 -47.67 -21.35
N ILE A 730 37.44 -47.21 -22.59
CA ILE A 730 37.01 -48.05 -23.72
C ILE A 730 38.15 -48.96 -24.11
N ASN A 731 38.01 -50.24 -23.82
CA ASN A 731 39.09 -51.21 -24.09
C ASN A 731 39.05 -51.73 -25.57
N PRO A 732 40.12 -51.62 -26.34
CA PRO A 732 40.16 -52.09 -27.71
C PRO A 732 39.82 -53.59 -27.87
N ILE A 733 39.92 -54.39 -26.80
CA ILE A 733 39.48 -55.78 -26.80
C ILE A 733 37.99 -55.93 -27.12
N TRP A 734 37.22 -54.97 -26.79
CA TRP A 734 35.77 -54.97 -27.07
C TRP A 734 35.43 -54.92 -28.55
N LEU A 735 36.36 -54.52 -29.43
CA LEU A 735 36.19 -54.58 -30.88
C LEU A 735 36.17 -56.01 -31.41
N ASN A 736 36.79 -56.97 -30.68
CA ASN A 736 36.76 -58.40 -31.05
C ASN A 736 35.45 -59.00 -30.61
N LYS A 737 34.56 -59.35 -31.57
CA LYS A 737 33.34 -60.14 -31.26
C LYS A 737 33.79 -61.50 -30.73
N SER A 738 34.03 -61.63 -29.43
CA SER A 738 34.33 -62.98 -28.86
C SER A 738 33.05 -63.79 -28.89
N ASN A 739 33.17 -64.90 -29.65
CA ASN A 739 32.19 -66.03 -29.68
C ASN A 739 32.18 -66.73 -28.31
N ASN A 740 32.13 -66.04 -27.21
CA ASN A 740 32.14 -66.69 -25.92
C ASN A 740 30.72 -67.09 -25.51
N LYS A 741 30.45 -68.37 -25.93
CA LYS A 741 29.33 -69.18 -25.40
C LYS A 741 29.60 -69.72 -23.97
N LEU A 742 30.34 -69.02 -23.12
CA LEU A 742 30.81 -69.64 -21.87
C LEU A 742 30.32 -69.06 -20.58
N TYR A 743 29.29 -68.25 -20.58
CA TYR A 743 28.74 -67.67 -19.34
C TYR A 743 27.37 -68.22 -18.91
N LEU A 744 26.92 -69.40 -19.48
CA LEU A 744 25.59 -69.89 -19.15
C LEU A 744 25.54 -70.82 -17.91
N HIS A 745 26.67 -71.07 -17.23
CA HIS A 745 26.68 -72.00 -16.10
C HIS A 745 26.78 -71.42 -14.70
N LEU A 746 27.18 -70.19 -14.54
CA LEU A 746 27.30 -69.58 -13.21
C LEU A 746 25.98 -69.37 -12.48
N PRO A 747 24.88 -68.92 -13.12
CA PRO A 747 23.61 -68.77 -12.40
C PRO A 747 23.00 -70.14 -12.00
N LEU A 748 23.15 -71.20 -12.84
CA LEU A 748 22.65 -72.51 -12.48
C LEU A 748 23.41 -73.14 -11.29
N PHE A 749 24.71 -72.90 -11.14
CA PHE A 749 25.49 -73.36 -10.00
C PHE A 749 25.13 -72.67 -8.71
N SER A 750 24.89 -71.33 -8.77
CA SER A 750 24.48 -70.59 -7.60
C SER A 750 23.03 -70.89 -7.12
N ILE A 751 22.14 -71.17 -8.07
CA ILE A 751 20.80 -71.71 -7.79
C ILE A 751 20.85 -73.05 -7.12
N PHE A 752 21.69 -73.94 -7.66
CA PHE A 752 21.89 -75.32 -7.12
C PHE A 752 22.52 -75.28 -5.74
N LEU A 753 23.50 -74.40 -5.51
CA LEU A 753 24.12 -74.18 -4.23
C LEU A 753 23.15 -73.57 -3.20
N GLY A 754 22.31 -72.62 -3.63
CA GLY A 754 21.25 -72.00 -2.81
C GLY A 754 20.17 -73.01 -2.41
N ILE A 755 19.74 -73.88 -3.31
CA ILE A 755 18.79 -74.96 -2.99
C ILE A 755 19.42 -75.97 -2.03
N LEU A 756 20.72 -76.32 -2.18
CA LEU A 756 21.40 -77.24 -1.33
C LEU A 756 21.60 -76.71 0.10
N ILE A 757 21.94 -75.42 0.23
CA ILE A 757 22.04 -74.72 1.52
C ILE A 757 20.63 -74.57 2.17
N GLY A 758 19.62 -74.24 1.39
CA GLY A 758 18.24 -74.16 1.88
C GLY A 758 17.71 -75.54 2.34
N ALA A 759 17.99 -76.62 1.64
CA ALA A 759 17.63 -77.98 2.06
C ALA A 759 18.33 -78.39 3.36
N LEU A 760 19.61 -78.02 3.51
CA LEU A 760 20.41 -78.27 4.69
C LEU A 760 19.85 -77.54 5.90
N PHE A 761 19.43 -76.26 5.71
CA PHE A 761 18.81 -75.45 6.73
C PHE A 761 17.45 -76.01 7.18
N VAL A 762 16.63 -76.49 6.26
CA VAL A 762 15.36 -77.15 6.56
C VAL A 762 15.59 -78.43 7.37
N ILE A 763 16.59 -79.28 6.97
CA ILE A 763 16.94 -80.48 7.72
C ILE A 763 17.41 -80.16 9.13
N LEU A 764 18.22 -79.10 9.34
CA LEU A 764 18.65 -78.64 10.63
C LEU A 764 17.45 -78.10 11.49
N LEU A 765 16.51 -77.40 10.88
CA LEU A 765 15.31 -76.97 11.55
C LEU A 765 14.43 -78.15 11.97
N VAL A 766 14.24 -79.16 11.09
CA VAL A 766 13.47 -80.40 11.40
C VAL A 766 14.13 -81.17 12.53
N THR A 767 15.46 -81.35 12.47
CA THR A 767 16.20 -82.05 13.52
C THR A 767 16.17 -81.27 14.85
N PHE A 768 16.26 -79.97 14.80
CA PHE A 768 16.08 -79.08 15.98
C PHE A 768 14.68 -79.21 16.57
N PHE A 769 13.64 -79.21 15.72
CA PHE A 769 12.27 -79.45 16.12
C PHE A 769 12.05 -80.81 16.78
N LEU A 770 12.61 -81.92 16.14
CA LEU A 770 12.48 -83.24 16.66
C LEU A 770 13.23 -83.42 17.98
N LEU A 771 14.37 -82.75 18.16
CA LEU A 771 15.15 -82.76 19.44
C LEU A 771 14.40 -81.90 20.56
N THR A 772 13.66 -80.94 20.18
CA THR A 772 12.91 -80.12 21.18
C THR A 772 11.61 -80.78 21.59
N PHE A 773 10.99 -81.63 20.72
CA PHE A 773 9.76 -82.38 21.05
C PHE A 773 10.04 -83.64 21.88
N ASP A 774 11.24 -84.24 21.86
CA ASP A 774 11.60 -85.45 22.61
C ASP A 774 11.91 -85.14 24.12
N THR A 775 12.05 -83.91 24.53
CA THR A 775 12.27 -83.52 25.94
C THR A 775 10.98 -83.14 26.70
N SER A 776 9.81 -83.32 26.10
CA SER A 776 8.52 -82.98 26.73
C SER A 776 7.70 -84.18 27.23
N LYS A 777 8.33 -85.33 27.41
CA LYS A 777 7.67 -86.49 28.08
C LYS A 777 8.51 -86.95 29.27
N ASN A 778 8.43 -86.27 30.36
CA ASN A 778 8.52 -86.75 31.73
C ASN A 778 8.63 -85.60 32.73
N ASN A 779 7.54 -85.25 33.32
CA ASN A 779 7.37 -85.23 34.76
C ASN A 779 5.99 -84.73 35.14
N LYS A 780 5.21 -85.71 35.69
CA LYS A 780 4.03 -85.50 36.48
C LYS A 780 4.44 -85.08 37.89
N GLY A 781 3.71 -84.19 38.45
CA GLY A 781 3.56 -84.29 39.87
C GLY A 781 3.44 -82.93 40.58
N PHE A 782 2.31 -82.79 41.11
CA PHE A 782 1.89 -82.34 42.42
C PHE A 782 1.70 -80.83 42.69
N ASN A 783 0.43 -80.59 42.88
CA ASN A 783 -0.28 -79.80 43.93
C ASN A 783 0.21 -78.38 44.29
N GLY A 784 -0.80 -77.64 44.24
CA GLY A 784 -1.44 -77.02 45.41
C GLY A 784 -1.55 -75.51 45.39
N GLY A 785 -2.79 -75.13 45.44
CA GLY A 785 -3.18 -74.07 46.35
C GLY A 785 -3.39 -72.67 45.76
N ASN A 786 -4.57 -72.48 45.43
CA ASN A 786 -5.44 -71.34 45.93
C ASN A 786 -5.00 -69.92 45.88
N ASN A 787 -5.89 -69.25 45.32
CA ASN A 787 -6.63 -68.07 45.73
C ASN A 787 -6.34 -66.77 44.96
N ASN A 788 -7.37 -66.51 44.24
CA ASN A 788 -8.29 -65.37 44.39
C ASN A 788 -7.87 -64.00 43.92
N ASN A 789 -8.72 -63.62 43.09
CA ASN A 789 -9.45 -62.36 42.99
C ASN A 789 -8.95 -61.36 41.99
N ASP A 790 -9.79 -61.31 41.05
CA ASP A 790 -10.75 -60.21 40.74
C ASP A 790 -10.03 -58.95 40.20
N ASP A 791 -10.39 -58.46 39.16
CA ASP A 791 -11.61 -58.00 38.60
C ASP A 791 -11.33 -57.22 37.29
N ASN A 792 -12.16 -57.51 36.40
CA ASN A 792 -12.91 -56.58 35.52
C ASN A 792 -12.20 -55.76 34.39
N ILE A 793 -12.44 -56.32 33.26
CA ILE A 793 -13.46 -55.81 32.31
C ILE A 793 -13.23 -54.36 31.79
N ARG A 794 -12.90 -54.22 30.52
CA ARG A 794 -13.89 -53.85 29.47
C ARG A 794 -13.28 -53.81 28.08
N ILE A 795 -13.90 -54.63 27.30
CA ILE A 795 -13.93 -54.60 25.82
C ILE A 795 -14.59 -53.32 25.38
N VAL A 796 -14.04 -52.62 24.41
CA VAL A 796 -14.85 -52.04 23.33
C VAL A 796 -14.08 -52.20 22.01
N ASN A 797 -14.64 -53.03 21.19
CA ASN A 797 -14.51 -52.99 19.72
C ASN A 797 -14.97 -51.64 19.22
N VAL A 798 -14.32 -51.08 18.19
CA VAL A 798 -15.02 -50.71 16.96
C VAL A 798 -14.02 -50.70 15.82
N ASN A 799 -14.40 -51.33 14.77
CA ASN A 799 -13.91 -51.52 13.46
C ASN A 799 -13.71 -50.19 12.70
N GLU A 800 -12.97 -50.39 11.63
CA GLU A 800 -13.02 -49.90 10.26
C GLU A 800 -11.90 -48.90 9.99
N ALA A 801 -11.17 -49.08 9.03
CA ALA A 801 -11.02 -49.65 7.72
C ALA A 801 -9.81 -49.04 7.06
N THR A 802 -9.08 -49.86 6.44
CA THR A 802 -7.95 -49.68 5.52
C THR A 802 -8.26 -48.69 4.37
N PRO A 803 -7.29 -48.20 3.56
CA PRO A 803 -6.32 -49.07 2.91
C PRO A 803 -4.86 -48.56 2.84
N LEU A 804 -3.98 -49.44 2.93
CA LEU A 804 -2.97 -49.84 1.95
C LEU A 804 -2.40 -48.83 0.98
N LEU A 805 -1.15 -48.50 1.19
CA LEU A 805 -0.21 -48.57 0.10
C LEU A 805 1.15 -48.98 0.62
N ASN A 806 1.54 -50.01 0.00
CA ASN A 806 2.74 -50.79 0.05
C ASN A 806 3.86 -49.95 -0.53
N ASP A 807 4.99 -49.92 0.11
CA ASP A 807 6.24 -49.92 -0.63
C ASP A 807 7.38 -50.49 0.18
N ASN A 808 7.77 -51.54 -0.37
CA ASN A 808 9.00 -52.24 -0.02
C ASN A 808 10.20 -51.35 -0.31
N MET A 809 11.02 -51.16 0.68
CA MET A 809 12.30 -50.78 0.45
C MET A 809 13.32 -51.76 0.78
N ILE A 810 14.22 -51.89 0.06
CA ILE A 810 15.42 -52.74 0.16
C ILE A 810 16.47 -51.85 0.80
N ASP A 811 16.89 -52.27 1.99
CA ASP A 811 18.14 -51.87 2.57
C ASP A 811 19.31 -52.53 1.84
N GLU A 812 20.24 -51.75 1.38
CA GLU A 812 21.62 -52.20 1.18
C GLU A 812 22.55 -51.13 1.75
N ASP A 813 23.18 -51.54 2.83
CA ASP A 813 24.31 -50.94 3.45
C ASP A 813 25.45 -50.74 2.47
N ASP A 814 25.97 -49.54 2.39
CA ASP A 814 27.37 -49.30 2.09
C ASP A 814 27.92 -48.15 2.96
N ASP A 815 28.65 -48.61 3.93
CA ASP A 815 29.52 -47.93 4.86
C ASP A 815 30.58 -47.11 4.10
N PHE A 816 30.45 -45.77 4.13
CA PHE A 816 31.57 -44.86 3.94
C PHE A 816 31.47 -43.77 5.00
N GLY A 817 32.19 -44.00 6.09
CA GLY A 817 32.51 -43.01 7.05
C GLY A 817 33.37 -41.93 6.42
N ASP A 818 32.81 -40.73 6.43
CA ASP A 818 33.59 -39.49 6.48
C ASP A 818 33.09 -38.72 7.65
N THR A 819 33.87 -38.80 8.70
CA THR A 819 33.86 -37.91 9.83
C THR A 819 34.10 -36.50 9.31
N PHE A 820 33.05 -35.72 9.16
CA PHE A 820 33.14 -34.27 9.17
C PHE A 820 32.86 -33.81 10.62
N ASP A 821 33.91 -33.31 11.22
CA ASP A 821 33.93 -32.73 12.56
C ASP A 821 32.89 -31.58 12.62
N ALA A 822 31.96 -31.74 13.54
CA ALA A 822 30.96 -30.79 13.92
C ALA A 822 31.48 -29.67 14.83
N GLU A 823 32.71 -29.18 14.63
CA GLU A 823 33.32 -28.15 15.49
C GLU A 823 33.45 -26.77 14.82
N GLU A 824 33.05 -26.54 13.58
CA GLU A 824 33.16 -25.19 12.94
C GLU A 824 31.89 -24.35 12.98
N ASP A 825 30.73 -24.86 13.35
CA ASP A 825 29.49 -24.09 13.36
C ASP A 825 29.26 -23.25 14.63
N ASN A 826 30.03 -23.45 15.71
CA ASN A 826 29.93 -22.64 16.93
C ASN A 826 30.70 -21.32 16.86
N ASN A 827 31.64 -21.14 15.94
CA ASN A 827 32.41 -19.88 15.78
C ASN A 827 31.66 -18.79 14.99
N TYR A 828 30.59 -19.14 14.29
CA TYR A 828 29.83 -18.16 13.49
C TYR A 828 28.81 -17.38 14.33
N ASN A 829 28.33 -17.97 15.43
CA ASN A 829 27.40 -17.29 16.35
C ASN A 829 28.11 -16.39 17.36
N GLU A 830 29.36 -16.66 17.74
CA GLU A 830 30.12 -15.79 18.63
C GLU A 830 30.60 -14.50 17.95
N HIS A 831 30.90 -14.54 16.65
CA HIS A 831 31.27 -13.31 15.91
C HIS A 831 30.09 -12.39 15.60
N PHE A 832 28.87 -12.89 15.61
CA PHE A 832 27.68 -12.05 15.44
C PHE A 832 27.28 -11.35 16.74
N ASN A 833 27.55 -11.95 17.88
CA ASN A 833 27.31 -11.35 19.20
C ASN A 833 28.38 -10.31 19.59
N GLU A 834 29.62 -10.48 19.19
CA GLU A 834 30.67 -9.48 19.44
C GLU A 834 30.49 -8.18 18.64
N GLN A 835 29.79 -8.18 17.50
CA GLN A 835 29.47 -6.96 16.75
C GLN A 835 28.29 -6.17 17.35
N PHE A 836 27.41 -6.80 18.11
CA PHE A 836 26.35 -6.10 18.84
C PHE A 836 26.83 -5.53 20.18
N ASP A 837 27.73 -6.19 20.88
CA ASP A 837 28.31 -5.68 22.13
C ASP A 837 29.20 -4.45 21.93
N ASN A 838 29.84 -4.30 20.78
CA ASN A 838 30.62 -3.09 20.43
C ASN A 838 29.76 -1.85 20.10
N LEU A 839 28.48 -2.01 19.79
CA LEU A 839 27.56 -0.89 19.60
C LEU A 839 27.05 -0.30 20.92
N ASP A 840 26.92 -1.12 21.95
CA ASP A 840 26.54 -0.69 23.29
C ASP A 840 27.69 0.00 24.05
N GLU A 841 28.91 -0.34 23.74
CA GLU A 841 30.11 0.33 24.31
C GLU A 841 30.38 1.70 23.66
N TYR A 842 30.02 1.89 22.37
CA TYR A 842 30.12 3.18 21.70
C TYR A 842 29.07 4.20 22.19
N ASN A 843 27.90 3.73 22.58
CA ASN A 843 26.87 4.58 23.18
C ASN A 843 27.16 4.93 24.64
N LYS A 844 27.91 4.10 25.39
CA LYS A 844 28.36 4.41 26.76
C LYS A 844 29.52 5.39 26.82
N GLN A 845 30.37 5.50 25.81
CA GLN A 845 31.47 6.48 25.76
C GLN A 845 30.99 7.90 25.38
N ASN A 846 29.87 8.04 24.66
CA ASN A 846 29.32 9.37 24.34
C ASN A 846 28.54 10.03 25.47
N ASP A 847 28.08 9.27 26.48
CA ASP A 847 27.39 9.83 27.64
C ASP A 847 28.35 10.33 28.74
N ASN A 848 29.63 9.98 28.71
CA ASN A 848 30.61 10.42 29.68
C ASN A 848 31.36 11.72 29.37
N ASN A 849 31.12 12.36 28.21
CA ASN A 849 31.80 13.62 27.86
C ASN A 849 30.87 14.87 27.91
N LYS A 850 29.69 14.78 28.55
CA LYS A 850 28.78 15.95 28.75
C LYS A 850 28.47 16.25 30.21
N SER A 851 29.39 16.03 31.14
CA SER A 851 29.22 16.47 32.51
C SER A 851 30.41 17.30 33.01
N THR A 852 30.61 18.48 32.48
CA THR A 852 31.25 19.58 33.20
C THR A 852 30.78 20.92 32.63
N SER A 853 30.01 21.64 33.43
CA SER A 853 29.64 23.03 33.47
C SER A 853 28.15 23.32 33.22
N LEU A 854 27.40 23.48 34.30
CA LEU A 854 26.75 24.70 34.75
C LEU A 854 25.76 24.38 35.86
N ASN A 855 26.18 24.69 37.08
CA ASN A 855 25.29 24.88 38.24
C ASN A 855 24.47 26.15 38.01
N SER A 856 23.14 26.01 37.93
CA SER A 856 22.15 26.94 38.50
C SER A 856 20.77 26.60 37.92
N GLY A 857 19.81 26.30 38.80
CA GLY A 857 18.42 26.05 38.42
C GLY A 857 17.78 24.83 39.11
N LYS A 858 17.86 24.76 40.45
CA LYS A 858 16.91 23.99 41.26
C LYS A 858 15.56 24.67 41.22
N SER A 859 14.54 23.95 40.79
CA SER A 859 13.11 24.06 41.09
C SER A 859 12.29 23.87 39.82
N LEU A 860 11.71 22.73 39.72
CA LEU A 860 10.46 22.34 39.01
C LEU A 860 10.55 20.92 38.44
N ARG A 861 10.79 19.93 39.34
CA ARG A 861 10.71 18.51 38.97
C ARG A 861 10.24 17.64 40.15
N THR A 862 9.12 18.04 40.77
CA THR A 862 8.52 17.24 41.88
C THR A 862 6.99 17.29 41.91
N GLU A 863 6.31 17.48 40.79
CA GLU A 863 4.82 17.38 40.77
C GLU A 863 4.22 16.67 39.55
N LEU A 864 4.91 15.73 38.92
CA LEU A 864 4.33 14.99 37.79
C LEU A 864 4.49 13.45 37.89
N ASN A 865 4.42 12.90 39.11
CA ASN A 865 4.44 11.45 39.32
C ASN A 865 3.20 10.91 40.06
N ASN A 866 2.02 11.45 39.86
CA ASN A 866 0.77 10.84 40.35
C ASN A 866 -0.42 11.13 39.44
N ALA A 867 -0.34 10.76 38.16
CA ALA A 867 -1.51 10.61 37.32
C ALA A 867 -1.57 9.15 36.83
N ARG A 868 -2.44 8.37 37.48
CA ARG A 868 -2.83 7.03 37.04
C ARG A 868 -3.58 7.14 35.72
N VAL A 869 -3.06 6.52 34.69
CA VAL A 869 -3.74 6.28 33.41
C VAL A 869 -4.91 5.31 33.64
N PRO A 870 -6.13 5.62 33.27
CA PRO A 870 -7.24 4.66 33.33
C PRO A 870 -7.11 3.65 32.18
N LYS A 871 -7.14 2.36 32.51
CA LYS A 871 -7.26 1.26 31.55
C LYS A 871 -8.58 1.37 30.79
N ILE A 872 -8.51 1.54 29.48
CA ILE A 872 -9.67 1.43 28.58
C ILE A 872 -10.06 -0.05 28.47
N LYS A 873 -11.28 -0.37 28.87
CA LYS A 873 -11.90 -1.66 28.67
C LYS A 873 -12.26 -1.84 27.19
N LYS A 874 -11.81 -2.92 26.57
CA LYS A 874 -12.30 -3.43 25.30
C LYS A 874 -13.80 -3.68 25.41
N TYR A 875 -14.59 -3.01 24.58
CA TYR A 875 -15.99 -3.37 24.36
C TYR A 875 -16.08 -4.30 23.15
N ASN A 876 -16.78 -5.40 23.38
CA ASN A 876 -17.08 -6.44 22.41
C ASN A 876 -18.06 -5.95 21.33
N THR A 877 -17.85 -6.47 20.15
CA THR A 877 -18.73 -6.58 18.98
C THR A 877 -20.22 -6.60 19.28
N PHE A 878 -20.96 -5.73 18.62
CA PHE A 878 -22.40 -5.85 18.45
C PHE A 878 -22.73 -6.45 17.08
N ASP A 879 -23.36 -7.61 17.10
CA ASP A 879 -24.08 -8.21 15.97
C ASP A 879 -25.24 -7.29 15.56
N SER A 880 -25.33 -6.91 14.31
CA SER A 880 -26.54 -6.36 13.73
C SER A 880 -27.01 -7.20 12.55
N ASN A 881 -27.88 -8.14 12.85
CA ASN A 881 -28.87 -8.67 11.91
C ASN A 881 -29.95 -7.64 11.70
N TYR A 882 -30.07 -7.06 10.53
CA TYR A 882 -31.31 -6.54 9.99
C TYR A 882 -31.37 -6.77 8.49
N SER A 883 -32.26 -7.66 8.11
CA SER A 883 -32.76 -7.88 6.77
C SER A 883 -33.68 -6.73 6.38
N THR A 884 -33.47 -6.09 5.26
CA THR A 884 -34.49 -5.36 4.55
C THR A 884 -34.39 -5.63 3.06
N ASN A 885 -35.35 -6.40 2.60
CA ASN A 885 -35.84 -6.42 1.23
C ASN A 885 -36.50 -5.08 0.91
N ALA A 886 -36.02 -4.39 -0.13
CA ALA A 886 -36.80 -3.47 -0.93
C ALA A 886 -36.21 -3.40 -2.33
N LEU A 887 -36.94 -3.92 -3.25
CA LEU A 887 -36.82 -3.76 -4.69
C LEU A 887 -36.94 -2.29 -5.05
N ALA A 888 -36.00 -1.79 -5.86
CA ALA A 888 -36.21 -0.60 -6.65
C ALA A 888 -35.67 -0.85 -8.06
N GLU A 889 -36.55 -0.72 -9.04
CA GLU A 889 -36.33 -0.85 -10.47
C GLU A 889 -35.45 0.32 -10.98
N PRO A 890 -34.65 0.13 -12.04
CA PRO A 890 -33.87 1.20 -12.65
C PRO A 890 -34.73 1.98 -13.67
N ILE A 891 -34.72 3.29 -13.53
CA ILE A 891 -35.31 4.21 -14.51
C ILE A 891 -34.27 4.50 -15.60
N ASP A 892 -34.57 4.03 -16.80
CA ASP A 892 -33.86 4.36 -18.04
C ASP A 892 -34.11 5.84 -18.43
N MET A 893 -33.10 6.68 -18.40
CA MET A 893 -33.13 7.98 -19.06
C MET A 893 -32.26 7.98 -20.32
N LYS A 894 -32.92 7.93 -21.46
CA LYS A 894 -32.31 8.22 -22.76
C LYS A 894 -32.04 9.71 -22.87
N PHE A 895 -30.80 10.11 -23.05
CA PHE A 895 -30.44 11.42 -23.56
C PHE A 895 -30.49 11.43 -25.08
N ASN A 896 -31.37 12.27 -25.65
CA ASN A 896 -31.31 12.67 -27.03
C ASN A 896 -30.36 13.86 -27.19
N GLN A 897 -29.46 13.75 -28.16
CA GLN A 897 -28.66 14.84 -28.69
C GLN A 897 -29.54 15.85 -29.49
N VAL A 898 -29.40 17.10 -29.18
CA VAL A 898 -29.38 18.20 -30.15
C VAL A 898 -28.35 19.22 -29.66
#